data_42370774dad740d11126b15411e3c1dd
#
_entry.id   42370774dad740d11126b15411e3c1dd
#
_cell.length_a   1.000
_cell.length_b   1.000
_cell.length_c   1.000
_cell.angle_alpha   90.00
_cell.angle_beta   90.00
_cell.angle_gamma   90.00
#
_symmetry.space_group_name_H-M   'P 1'
#
loop_
_entity.id
_entity.type
_entity.pdbx_description
1 polymer ?
#
loop_
_entity_poly.entity_id
_entity_poly.type
_entity_poly.pdbx_seq_one_letter_code
_entity_poly.pdbx_strand_id
1 'polypeptide(L)'
;MKKQLKLTLLSCLLSIPAITQAGPKDDIYRKGWIDFNKNGKMDIYEDPSAPIEERVKDLLSQMNMDEKTCQMATLYGSGRVLADALPTEKWKSEIWKDGIGNIDEEHNGLGKFGSEYAFPYAKHVKAIHDIQRWFVEETRLGIPVDFTNEGIRGVCHEKATFFPAQCGQGSTWNKELIARIGEVEAKEATALGYTNIYSPILDIAQDPRWGRAVECYGEDPYLVGQLGKQMIQSLQKHKLVATPKHFAVYSIPVGGRDGGTRTDPHVAPREMRTLYLEPFRVAFQEAGALGVMSSYNDYDGEPITGSYRFLTQILRQEWGFKGYVVSDSDAVEFISGKHKVADNNEEAVVQSVNAGLNVRTNFSSPAGFIKPLRSAIAKGKVSQATIDQRVSEILYVKFWLGLFDNPYRGDGKLADKIVHCKEHQAVALEAARQSIVLLKNQDNLLPLQKTLKSVAVIGPNADEQKELICRYGPSNAPIKTVYKGIKEALPRAKVVYKKGCEIVDPHFPESEVLPFDITPKEQQMMDEAIEAAKSAEVVIMVLGGSEVTVREERSRTSLDLPGRQEELLKAVCKLGKPTILVMIDGRASSINYAKKYVPAILHAWFPGEFCGQAVAETIFGDNNPGGRLAVTFPKSVGQIPFAFPFKPGSDSGCGTSVTGALFPFGHGLSYTTFEYSNLRISPEQQGVLGEVKVSCTVK
;
A
#
# COMPACT_ATOMS: atom_id res chain seq x y z
N MET A 1 -69.63 -19.50 29.33
CA MET A 1 -68.70 -19.13 30.42
C MET A 1 -67.33 -18.75 29.82
N LYS A 2 -67.07 -17.48 29.62
CA LYS A 2 -65.79 -16.93 29.07
C LYS A 2 -64.82 -16.66 30.23
N LYS A 3 -63.67 -17.32 30.28
CA LYS A 3 -62.57 -16.97 31.15
C LYS A 3 -61.58 -16.07 30.40
N GLN A 4 -61.46 -14.82 30.81
CA GLN A 4 -60.42 -13.89 30.38
C GLN A 4 -59.09 -14.23 31.07
N LEU A 5 -58.05 -14.41 30.31
CA LEU A 5 -56.67 -14.52 30.78
C LEU A 5 -56.08 -13.12 30.73
N LYS A 6 -55.72 -12.54 31.89
CA LYS A 6 -54.93 -11.30 31.97
C LYS A 6 -53.47 -11.65 31.77
N LEU A 7 -52.84 -11.13 30.72
CA LEU A 7 -51.43 -11.18 30.48
C LEU A 7 -50.78 -9.96 31.17
N THR A 8 -50.00 -10.21 32.20
CA THR A 8 -49.20 -9.15 32.89
C THR A 8 -47.86 -9.05 32.13
N LEU A 9 -47.64 -7.97 31.38
CA LEU A 9 -46.33 -7.62 30.81
C LEU A 9 -45.40 -7.12 31.93
N LEU A 10 -44.40 -7.90 32.26
CA LEU A 10 -43.29 -7.49 33.09
C LEU A 10 -42.25 -6.78 32.21
N SER A 11 -42.21 -5.47 32.20
CA SER A 11 -41.16 -4.68 31.51
C SER A 11 -39.88 -4.76 32.30
N CYS A 12 -38.95 -5.61 31.86
CA CYS A 12 -37.55 -5.50 32.27
C CYS A 12 -36.92 -4.28 31.61
N LEU A 13 -36.84 -3.17 32.36
CA LEU A 13 -35.94 -2.06 32.06
C LEU A 13 -34.49 -2.55 32.24
N LEU A 14 -33.85 -2.92 31.16
CA LEU A 14 -32.40 -3.01 31.12
C LEU A 14 -31.84 -1.62 31.26
N SER A 15 -31.36 -1.29 32.45
CA SER A 15 -30.54 -0.12 32.70
C SER A 15 -29.22 -0.29 31.96
N ILE A 16 -29.09 0.34 30.78
CA ILE A 16 -27.81 0.58 30.15
C ILE A 16 -27.04 1.49 31.10
N PRO A 17 -25.86 1.09 31.61
CA PRO A 17 -25.05 2.01 32.38
C PRO A 17 -24.69 3.20 31.48
N ALA A 18 -25.12 4.39 31.86
CA ALA A 18 -24.66 5.62 31.25
C ALA A 18 -23.13 5.66 31.42
N ILE A 19 -22.40 5.56 30.34
CA ILE A 19 -20.97 5.84 30.31
C ILE A 19 -20.85 7.33 30.59
N THR A 20 -20.58 7.68 31.83
CA THR A 20 -20.15 9.02 32.17
C THR A 20 -18.79 9.24 31.59
N GLN A 21 -18.73 9.88 30.41
CA GLN A 21 -17.47 10.41 29.86
C GLN A 21 -16.97 11.42 30.91
N ALA A 22 -15.87 11.10 31.58
CA ALA A 22 -15.14 12.09 32.35
C ALA A 22 -14.71 13.20 31.37
N GLY A 23 -15.04 14.44 31.67
CA GLY A 23 -14.51 15.60 30.94
C GLY A 23 -13.00 15.68 31.10
N PRO A 24 -12.34 16.55 30.31
CA PRO A 24 -10.89 16.75 30.42
C PRO A 24 -10.49 17.04 31.87
N LYS A 25 -9.36 16.51 32.32
CA LYS A 25 -8.75 16.92 33.60
C LYS A 25 -8.15 18.30 33.37
N ASP A 26 -8.94 19.36 33.51
CA ASP A 26 -8.58 20.75 33.18
C ASP A 26 -7.32 21.25 33.92
N ASP A 27 -6.89 20.54 34.94
CA ASP A 27 -5.74 20.87 35.77
C ASP A 27 -4.39 20.58 35.12
N ILE A 28 -4.33 19.77 34.04
CA ILE A 28 -3.07 19.49 33.30
C ILE A 28 -2.84 20.43 32.10
N TYR A 29 -3.90 21.06 31.58
CA TYR A 29 -3.83 21.95 30.42
C TYR A 29 -3.49 23.37 30.83
N ARG A 30 -2.22 23.75 30.76
CA ARG A 30 -1.69 25.05 31.16
C ARG A 30 -1.66 25.99 29.96
N LYS A 31 -1.48 27.29 30.25
CA LYS A 31 -1.34 28.28 29.18
C LYS A 31 -0.02 28.08 28.44
N GLY A 32 -0.13 27.50 27.23
CA GLY A 32 1.02 27.29 26.30
C GLY A 32 1.80 25.98 26.48
N TRP A 33 1.40 25.11 27.41
CA TRP A 33 2.01 23.80 27.63
C TRP A 33 1.04 22.84 28.31
N ILE A 34 1.38 21.55 28.33
CA ILE A 34 0.60 20.50 28.99
C ILE A 34 1.48 19.84 30.06
N ASP A 35 0.95 19.76 31.29
CA ASP A 35 1.57 19.11 32.45
C ASP A 35 1.33 17.60 32.36
N PHE A 36 2.09 16.93 31.48
CA PHE A 36 1.87 15.51 31.14
C PHE A 36 2.12 14.59 32.36
N ASN A 37 3.12 14.89 33.17
CA ASN A 37 3.45 14.09 34.37
C ASN A 37 2.69 14.50 35.62
N LYS A 38 1.81 15.50 35.56
CA LYS A 38 0.92 15.99 36.64
C LYS A 38 1.67 16.46 37.90
N ASN A 39 2.91 16.96 37.72
CA ASN A 39 3.73 17.44 38.84
C ASN A 39 3.53 18.93 39.17
N GLY A 40 2.78 19.66 38.35
CA GLY A 40 2.48 21.08 38.49
C GLY A 40 3.58 22.04 38.06
N LYS A 41 4.66 21.52 37.43
CA LYS A 41 5.81 22.29 36.94
C LYS A 41 6.03 21.95 35.50
N MET A 42 6.51 22.91 34.71
CA MET A 42 6.92 22.67 33.33
C MET A 42 8.31 22.03 33.31
N ASP A 43 8.38 20.76 32.99
CA ASP A 43 9.64 20.05 32.72
C ASP A 43 10.19 20.38 31.34
N ILE A 44 11.45 20.05 31.04
CA ILE A 44 12.07 20.36 29.73
C ILE A 44 11.31 19.69 28.60
N TYR A 45 10.83 18.45 28.80
CA TYR A 45 10.09 17.75 27.74
C TYR A 45 8.70 18.35 27.47
N GLU A 46 8.15 19.12 28.38
CA GLU A 46 6.85 19.82 28.29
C GLU A 46 6.98 21.22 27.70
N ASP A 47 8.21 21.78 27.64
CA ASP A 47 8.48 23.10 27.08
C ASP A 47 8.53 23.06 25.54
N PRO A 48 7.53 23.65 24.83
CA PRO A 48 7.52 23.68 23.36
C PRO A 48 8.69 24.46 22.75
N SER A 49 9.37 25.32 23.53
CA SER A 49 10.51 26.11 23.05
C SER A 49 11.86 25.38 23.16
N ALA A 50 11.92 24.28 23.93
CA ALA A 50 13.14 23.51 24.11
C ALA A 50 13.48 22.66 22.86
N PRO A 51 14.77 22.46 22.54
CA PRO A 51 15.20 21.59 21.44
C PRO A 51 14.69 20.14 21.61
N ILE A 52 14.31 19.49 20.51
CA ILE A 52 13.76 18.12 20.54
C ILE A 52 14.71 17.16 21.27
N GLU A 53 15.99 17.24 21.03
CA GLU A 53 16.99 16.37 21.65
C GLU A 53 17.04 16.51 23.19
N GLU A 54 16.87 17.72 23.70
CA GLU A 54 16.81 17.98 25.14
C GLU A 54 15.51 17.46 25.73
N ARG A 55 14.39 17.66 25.05
CA ARG A 55 13.07 17.13 25.43
C ARG A 55 13.09 15.60 25.48
N VAL A 56 13.65 14.93 24.47
CA VAL A 56 13.82 13.46 24.44
C VAL A 56 14.67 12.99 25.63
N LYS A 57 15.81 13.65 25.89
CA LYS A 57 16.70 13.28 27.00
C LYS A 57 16.02 13.41 28.35
N ASP A 58 15.29 14.49 28.55
CA ASP A 58 14.57 14.75 29.80
C ASP A 58 13.48 13.70 30.05
N LEU A 59 12.58 13.50 29.08
CA LEU A 59 11.52 12.50 29.18
C LEU A 59 12.08 11.08 29.40
N LEU A 60 13.10 10.67 28.62
CA LEU A 60 13.72 9.36 28.73
C LEU A 60 14.32 9.12 30.12
N SER A 61 14.85 10.15 30.77
CA SER A 61 15.39 10.08 32.13
C SER A 61 14.32 9.84 33.20
N GLN A 62 13.09 10.28 32.94
CA GLN A 62 11.95 10.12 33.84
C GLN A 62 11.20 8.79 33.66
N MET A 63 11.41 8.10 32.51
CA MET A 63 10.75 6.83 32.18
C MET A 63 11.32 5.66 32.96
N ASN A 64 10.43 4.85 33.54
CA ASN A 64 10.79 3.54 34.05
C ASN A 64 10.81 2.48 32.93
N MET A 65 11.24 1.25 33.26
CA MET A 65 11.39 0.18 32.26
C MET A 65 10.05 -0.30 31.70
N ASP A 66 8.98 -0.25 32.49
CA ASP A 66 7.65 -0.65 32.03
C ASP A 66 7.14 0.31 30.94
N GLU A 67 7.30 1.62 31.15
CA GLU A 67 6.96 2.65 30.17
C GLU A 67 7.83 2.54 28.90
N LYS A 68 9.13 2.33 29.04
CA LYS A 68 10.05 2.15 27.92
C LYS A 68 9.67 0.97 27.04
N THR A 69 9.40 -0.18 27.64
CA THR A 69 9.05 -1.40 26.90
C THR A 69 7.67 -1.31 26.22
N CYS A 70 6.73 -0.57 26.81
CA CYS A 70 5.43 -0.29 26.20
C CYS A 70 5.56 0.57 24.94
N GLN A 71 6.47 1.55 24.90
CA GLN A 71 6.69 2.35 23.70
C GLN A 71 7.23 1.52 22.49
N MET A 72 7.75 0.33 22.75
CA MET A 72 8.33 -0.53 21.71
C MET A 72 7.33 -1.51 21.06
N ALA A 73 6.03 -1.31 21.26
CA ALA A 73 5.00 -2.19 20.72
C ALA A 73 3.82 -1.41 20.13
N THR A 74 3.13 -2.05 19.17
CA THR A 74 1.91 -1.58 18.53
C THR A 74 0.67 -2.27 19.09
N LEU A 75 -0.44 -1.53 19.18
CA LEU A 75 -1.79 -2.07 19.23
C LEU A 75 -2.41 -2.02 17.84
N TYR A 76 -2.97 -3.12 17.36
CA TYR A 76 -3.90 -3.05 16.23
C TYR A 76 -5.28 -2.64 16.72
N GLY A 77 -5.81 -1.61 16.08
CA GLY A 77 -7.13 -1.06 16.35
C GLY A 77 -8.28 -1.83 15.70
N SER A 78 -9.39 -1.17 15.52
CA SER A 78 -10.59 -1.65 14.82
C SER A 78 -11.13 -3.01 15.32
N GLY A 79 -10.89 -3.34 16.60
CA GLY A 79 -11.35 -4.58 17.23
C GLY A 79 -10.51 -5.81 16.87
N ARG A 80 -9.32 -5.64 16.27
CA ARG A 80 -8.38 -6.75 16.02
C ARG A 80 -7.64 -7.18 17.28
N VAL A 81 -6.95 -6.23 17.93
CA VAL A 81 -6.25 -6.43 19.20
C VAL A 81 -6.88 -5.53 20.27
N LEU A 82 -7.07 -4.25 19.96
CA LEU A 82 -7.84 -3.33 20.81
C LEU A 82 -9.31 -3.72 20.74
N ALA A 83 -9.79 -4.42 21.78
CA ALA A 83 -11.12 -5.02 21.80
C ALA A 83 -12.26 -4.02 21.99
N ASP A 84 -11.96 -2.88 22.61
CA ASP A 84 -12.89 -1.81 22.90
C ASP A 84 -12.69 -0.66 21.90
N ALA A 85 -13.77 -0.11 21.35
CA ALA A 85 -13.71 1.02 20.43
C ALA A 85 -13.32 2.34 21.10
N LEU A 86 -13.55 2.45 22.39
CA LEU A 86 -13.24 3.61 23.22
C LEU A 86 -12.66 3.15 24.55
N PRO A 87 -11.91 4.01 25.25
CA PRO A 87 -11.31 3.69 26.54
C PRO A 87 -12.31 3.18 27.57
N THR A 88 -11.93 2.14 28.29
CA THR A 88 -12.69 1.54 29.40
C THR A 88 -11.81 1.36 30.63
N GLU A 89 -12.41 1.13 31.80
CA GLU A 89 -11.65 0.85 33.05
C GLU A 89 -10.75 -0.39 32.94
N LYS A 90 -11.03 -1.31 32.01
CA LYS A 90 -10.19 -2.49 31.76
C LYS A 90 -8.79 -2.12 31.29
N TRP A 91 -8.64 -0.98 30.60
CA TRP A 91 -7.36 -0.51 30.08
C TRP A 91 -6.31 -0.32 31.18
N LYS A 92 -6.74 0.01 32.39
CA LYS A 92 -5.87 0.17 33.58
C LYS A 92 -5.23 -1.15 34.06
N SER A 93 -5.72 -2.30 33.56
CA SER A 93 -5.17 -3.65 33.87
C SER A 93 -4.41 -4.28 32.70
N GLU A 94 -4.40 -3.66 31.55
CA GLU A 94 -3.71 -4.16 30.35
C GLU A 94 -2.20 -4.00 30.47
N ILE A 95 -1.47 -4.83 29.71
CA ILE A 95 0.01 -4.80 29.67
C ILE A 95 0.54 -3.41 29.24
N TRP A 96 -0.23 -2.68 28.45
CA TRP A 96 0.08 -1.36 27.91
C TRP A 96 -0.54 -0.19 28.74
N LYS A 97 -0.97 -0.45 29.96
CA LYS A 97 -1.51 0.59 30.87
C LYS A 97 -0.54 1.74 31.15
N ASP A 98 0.75 1.54 30.94
CA ASP A 98 1.80 2.53 31.14
C ASP A 98 2.16 3.30 29.85
N GLY A 99 1.40 3.09 28.76
CA GLY A 99 1.60 3.69 27.45
C GLY A 99 1.74 2.67 26.33
N ILE A 100 1.85 3.16 25.10
CA ILE A 100 2.08 2.33 23.88
C ILE A 100 2.82 3.15 22.84
N GLY A 101 3.57 2.50 21.95
CA GLY A 101 4.28 3.16 20.86
C GLY A 101 3.33 3.80 19.88
N ASN A 102 2.50 2.98 19.25
CA ASN A 102 1.49 3.41 18.28
C ASN A 102 0.24 2.52 18.33
N ILE A 103 -0.84 3.04 17.74
CA ILE A 103 -2.07 2.30 17.46
C ILE A 103 -2.27 2.32 15.94
N ASP A 104 -2.43 1.12 15.35
CA ASP A 104 -2.50 0.94 13.90
C ASP A 104 -3.93 0.68 13.43
N GLU A 105 -4.28 1.24 12.27
CA GLU A 105 -5.58 1.08 11.60
C GLU A 105 -6.81 1.37 12.49
N GLU A 106 -6.72 2.32 13.42
CA GLU A 106 -7.85 2.62 14.30
C GLU A 106 -8.96 3.36 13.55
N HIS A 107 -10.18 2.90 13.71
CA HIS A 107 -11.42 3.48 13.16
C HIS A 107 -11.45 3.77 11.65
N ASN A 108 -10.69 3.04 10.85
CA ASN A 108 -10.59 3.25 9.41
C ASN A 108 -11.75 2.67 8.58
N GLY A 109 -12.73 2.06 9.18
CA GLY A 109 -13.86 1.38 8.53
C GLY A 109 -13.67 -0.12 8.33
N LEU A 110 -12.52 -0.65 8.71
CA LEU A 110 -12.21 -2.08 8.69
C LEU A 110 -12.46 -2.73 10.06
N GLY A 111 -12.38 -4.06 10.10
CA GLY A 111 -12.45 -4.84 11.33
C GLY A 111 -13.83 -4.88 11.99
N LYS A 112 -13.84 -5.17 13.29
CA LYS A 112 -15.06 -5.45 14.08
C LYS A 112 -16.01 -4.26 14.16
N PHE A 113 -15.49 -3.04 14.25
CA PHE A 113 -16.29 -1.83 14.42
C PHE A 113 -16.80 -1.29 13.07
N GLY A 114 -16.23 -1.73 11.95
CA GLY A 114 -16.65 -1.30 10.61
C GLY A 114 -16.78 0.21 10.49
N SER A 115 -17.86 0.67 9.87
CA SER A 115 -18.14 2.10 9.66
C SER A 115 -18.64 2.83 10.89
N GLU A 116 -18.84 2.18 12.03
CA GLU A 116 -19.49 2.81 13.20
C GLU A 116 -18.74 4.04 13.70
N TYR A 117 -17.40 3.97 13.71
CA TYR A 117 -16.54 5.07 14.16
C TYR A 117 -15.76 5.72 13.00
N ALA A 118 -15.84 5.19 11.79
CA ALA A 118 -15.20 5.79 10.63
C ALA A 118 -15.97 7.02 10.10
N PHE A 119 -17.29 7.03 10.27
CA PHE A 119 -18.15 8.12 9.81
C PHE A 119 -19.35 8.33 10.73
N PRO A 120 -19.86 9.57 10.97
CA PRO A 120 -19.37 10.87 10.44
C PRO A 120 -17.97 11.24 10.94
N TYR A 121 -17.24 12.06 10.20
CA TYR A 121 -15.86 12.41 10.56
C TYR A 121 -15.71 13.09 11.91
N ALA A 122 -16.70 13.86 12.35
CA ALA A 122 -16.72 14.42 13.72
C ALA A 122 -16.73 13.33 14.78
N LYS A 123 -17.44 12.22 14.57
CA LYS A 123 -17.45 11.06 15.46
C LYS A 123 -16.10 10.32 15.41
N HIS A 124 -15.53 10.17 14.21
CA HIS A 124 -14.22 9.55 14.01
C HIS A 124 -13.13 10.29 14.78
N VAL A 125 -12.98 11.59 14.52
CA VAL A 125 -11.96 12.43 15.18
C VAL A 125 -12.17 12.48 16.68
N LYS A 126 -13.44 12.56 17.14
CA LYS A 126 -13.72 12.48 18.57
C LYS A 126 -13.25 11.17 19.19
N ALA A 127 -13.48 10.04 18.53
CA ALA A 127 -13.05 8.73 19.03
C ALA A 127 -11.51 8.63 19.11
N ILE A 128 -10.79 9.09 18.08
CA ILE A 128 -9.33 9.21 18.10
C ILE A 128 -8.87 10.10 19.28
N HIS A 129 -9.53 11.26 19.50
CA HIS A 129 -9.20 12.14 20.61
C HIS A 129 -9.51 11.51 21.97
N ASP A 130 -10.59 10.76 22.12
CA ASP A 130 -10.94 10.09 23.38
C ASP A 130 -9.90 9.01 23.73
N ILE A 131 -9.39 8.26 22.74
CA ILE A 131 -8.29 7.31 22.91
C ILE A 131 -7.01 8.06 23.32
N GLN A 132 -6.64 9.10 22.58
CA GLN A 132 -5.43 9.89 22.87
C GLN A 132 -5.49 10.49 24.28
N ARG A 133 -6.67 11.01 24.67
CA ARG A 133 -6.91 11.60 26.00
C ARG A 133 -6.62 10.61 27.10
N TRP A 134 -7.03 9.35 26.95
CA TRP A 134 -6.75 8.33 27.95
C TRP A 134 -5.24 8.17 28.18
N PHE A 135 -4.42 8.12 27.12
CA PHE A 135 -2.97 8.01 27.28
C PHE A 135 -2.36 9.28 27.89
N VAL A 136 -2.84 10.45 27.51
CA VAL A 136 -2.36 11.73 28.05
C VAL A 136 -2.75 11.92 29.52
N GLU A 137 -3.99 11.62 29.88
CA GLU A 137 -4.53 11.94 31.19
C GLU A 137 -4.40 10.81 32.22
N GLU A 138 -4.48 9.54 31.82
CA GLU A 138 -4.53 8.42 32.76
C GLU A 138 -3.16 7.74 32.96
N THR A 139 -2.18 7.89 32.03
CA THR A 139 -0.81 7.34 32.23
C THR A 139 0.07 8.32 33.02
N ARG A 140 1.10 7.82 33.69
CA ARG A 140 1.95 8.62 34.60
C ARG A 140 2.68 9.78 33.88
N LEU A 141 3.26 9.52 32.71
CA LEU A 141 4.03 10.51 31.93
C LEU A 141 3.25 11.09 30.75
N GLY A 142 1.99 10.70 30.57
CA GLY A 142 1.11 11.27 29.55
C GLY A 142 1.65 11.17 28.11
N ILE A 143 2.49 10.18 27.78
CA ILE A 143 3.14 10.07 26.46
C ILE A 143 2.09 9.84 25.38
N PRO A 144 1.93 10.77 24.43
CA PRO A 144 0.94 10.64 23.37
C PRO A 144 1.21 9.46 22.44
N VAL A 145 0.15 8.88 21.89
CA VAL A 145 0.21 7.78 20.93
C VAL A 145 0.41 8.32 19.52
N ASP A 146 1.20 7.60 18.70
CA ASP A 146 1.29 7.77 17.25
C ASP A 146 0.19 6.91 16.58
N PHE A 147 -0.77 7.52 15.87
CA PHE A 147 -1.83 6.81 15.15
C PHE A 147 -1.37 6.51 13.75
N THR A 148 -1.03 5.24 13.52
CA THR A 148 -0.54 4.75 12.22
C THR A 148 -1.68 4.21 11.36
N ASN A 149 -1.50 4.25 10.04
CA ASN A 149 -2.44 3.66 9.10
C ASN A 149 -1.72 3.26 7.80
N GLU A 150 -2.38 2.45 6.98
CA GLU A 150 -1.94 2.14 5.63
C GLU A 150 -2.34 3.23 4.64
N GLY A 151 -1.64 3.32 3.48
CA GLY A 151 -1.94 4.33 2.48
C GLY A 151 -1.01 4.29 1.26
N ILE A 152 -1.06 3.25 0.43
CA ILE A 152 -0.26 3.19 -0.80
C ILE A 152 -1.02 3.66 -2.04
N ARG A 153 -2.31 3.91 -1.89
CA ARG A 153 -3.21 4.35 -2.96
C ARG A 153 -4.36 5.21 -2.40
N GLY A 154 -4.00 6.13 -1.50
CA GLY A 154 -4.89 6.90 -0.64
C GLY A 154 -4.99 6.29 0.75
N VAL A 155 -5.31 7.12 1.74
CA VAL A 155 -5.43 6.71 3.14
C VAL A 155 -6.34 5.50 3.27
N CYS A 156 -5.91 4.47 3.98
CA CYS A 156 -6.75 3.30 4.26
C CYS A 156 -7.88 3.69 5.23
N HIS A 157 -8.83 4.42 4.71
CA HIS A 157 -10.06 4.81 5.39
C HIS A 157 -11.23 4.66 4.40
N GLU A 158 -12.35 4.10 4.83
CA GLU A 158 -13.44 3.66 3.94
C GLU A 158 -13.94 4.72 2.95
N LYS A 159 -13.80 6.01 3.27
CA LYS A 159 -14.34 7.13 2.48
C LYS A 159 -13.26 8.09 1.96
N ALA A 160 -12.00 7.75 2.05
CA ALA A 160 -10.90 8.56 1.52
C ALA A 160 -10.84 8.51 -0.01
N THR A 161 -10.07 9.41 -0.62
CA THR A 161 -9.86 9.44 -2.07
C THR A 161 -9.06 8.22 -2.53
N PHE A 162 -9.55 7.55 -3.57
CA PHE A 162 -9.01 6.28 -4.04
C PHE A 162 -8.23 6.40 -5.35
N PHE A 163 -6.93 6.32 -5.26
CA PHE A 163 -5.99 6.44 -6.37
C PHE A 163 -5.72 5.11 -7.08
N PRO A 164 -5.11 5.14 -8.29
CA PRO A 164 -4.55 3.94 -8.91
C PRO A 164 -3.59 3.19 -8.00
N ALA A 165 -3.47 1.86 -8.17
CA ALA A 165 -2.42 1.09 -7.53
C ALA A 165 -1.03 1.61 -7.90
N GLN A 166 -0.01 1.39 -7.04
CA GLN A 166 1.32 1.96 -7.26
C GLN A 166 1.94 1.56 -8.61
N CYS A 167 1.68 0.35 -9.13
CA CYS A 167 2.11 -0.05 -10.49
C CYS A 167 1.53 0.86 -11.59
N GLY A 168 0.28 1.30 -11.43
CA GLY A 168 -0.33 2.31 -12.29
C GLY A 168 0.26 3.71 -12.07
N GLN A 169 0.46 4.11 -10.82
CA GLN A 169 1.13 5.38 -10.48
C GLN A 169 2.54 5.44 -11.07
N GLY A 170 3.31 4.35 -11.00
CA GLY A 170 4.64 4.24 -11.61
C GLY A 170 4.61 4.42 -13.14
N SER A 171 3.58 3.88 -13.79
CA SER A 171 3.40 4.01 -15.24
C SER A 171 3.06 5.43 -15.70
N THR A 172 2.79 6.36 -14.80
CA THR A 172 2.63 7.79 -15.15
C THR A 172 3.96 8.47 -15.46
N TRP A 173 5.07 8.01 -14.90
CA TRP A 173 6.41 8.63 -14.96
C TRP A 173 6.41 10.11 -14.54
N ASN A 174 5.42 10.53 -13.77
CA ASN A 174 5.15 11.92 -13.43
C ASN A 174 5.35 12.18 -11.93
N LYS A 175 6.51 12.73 -11.59
CA LYS A 175 6.90 13.07 -10.21
C LYS A 175 5.96 14.09 -9.58
N GLU A 176 5.55 15.09 -10.33
CA GLU A 176 4.67 16.17 -9.89
C GLU A 176 3.27 15.62 -9.54
N LEU A 177 2.79 14.65 -10.31
CA LEU A 177 1.53 13.97 -10.02
C LEU A 177 1.63 13.14 -8.73
N ILE A 178 2.73 12.40 -8.53
CA ILE A 178 2.94 11.65 -7.28
C ILE A 178 3.04 12.60 -6.08
N ALA A 179 3.68 13.75 -6.23
CA ALA A 179 3.67 14.77 -5.17
C ALA A 179 2.26 15.27 -4.85
N ARG A 180 1.39 15.47 -5.84
CA ARG A 180 -0.01 15.85 -5.64
C ARG A 180 -0.85 14.75 -4.98
N ILE A 181 -0.62 13.49 -5.33
CA ILE A 181 -1.23 12.32 -4.66
C ILE A 181 -0.84 12.34 -3.18
N GLY A 182 0.44 12.46 -2.87
CA GLY A 182 0.94 12.54 -1.50
C GLY A 182 0.39 13.75 -0.72
N GLU A 183 0.20 14.89 -1.37
CA GLU A 183 -0.45 16.07 -0.76
C GLU A 183 -1.93 15.80 -0.39
N VAL A 184 -2.68 15.10 -1.25
CA VAL A 184 -4.07 14.72 -0.96
C VAL A 184 -4.10 13.75 0.21
N GLU A 185 -3.29 12.71 0.16
CA GLU A 185 -3.22 11.69 1.20
C GLU A 185 -2.83 12.31 2.56
N ALA A 186 -1.83 13.17 2.58
CA ALA A 186 -1.41 13.87 3.79
C ALA A 186 -2.51 14.73 4.41
N LYS A 187 -3.23 15.49 3.58
CA LYS A 187 -4.33 16.34 4.05
C LYS A 187 -5.49 15.53 4.61
N GLU A 188 -5.88 14.45 3.93
CA GLU A 188 -6.96 13.58 4.40
C GLU A 188 -6.56 12.85 5.68
N ALA A 189 -5.36 12.25 5.73
CA ALA A 189 -4.86 11.56 6.91
C ALA A 189 -4.77 12.47 8.15
N THR A 190 -4.18 13.66 7.98
CA THR A 190 -4.04 14.61 9.10
C THR A 190 -5.37 15.17 9.58
N ALA A 191 -6.33 15.40 8.69
CA ALA A 191 -7.67 15.83 9.07
C ALA A 191 -8.43 14.74 9.84
N LEU A 192 -8.20 13.47 9.51
CA LEU A 192 -8.75 12.31 10.22
C LEU A 192 -8.04 12.03 11.57
N GLY A 193 -6.86 12.60 11.80
CA GLY A 193 -6.12 12.44 13.06
C GLY A 193 -4.99 11.41 13.01
N TYR A 194 -4.72 10.79 11.86
CA TYR A 194 -3.56 9.92 11.69
C TYR A 194 -2.27 10.75 11.67
N THR A 195 -1.19 10.16 12.18
CA THR A 195 0.10 10.81 12.36
C THR A 195 1.23 10.13 11.60
N ASN A 196 0.98 8.92 11.08
CA ASN A 196 1.95 8.13 10.35
C ASN A 196 1.26 7.24 9.31
N ILE A 197 1.82 7.15 8.11
CA ILE A 197 1.33 6.29 7.04
C ILE A 197 2.41 5.31 6.62
N TYR A 198 2.07 4.01 6.56
CA TYR A 198 2.94 2.93 6.11
C TYR A 198 3.05 2.91 4.57
N SER A 199 3.63 3.98 4.05
CA SER A 199 3.79 4.29 2.62
C SER A 199 5.03 5.16 2.42
N PRO A 200 5.62 5.18 1.19
CA PRO A 200 5.35 4.35 0.01
C PRO A 200 5.96 2.95 0.10
N ILE A 201 5.52 2.03 -0.78
CA ILE A 201 6.24 0.79 -1.01
C ILE A 201 7.38 1.05 -1.98
N LEU A 202 8.61 0.73 -1.56
CA LEU A 202 9.85 0.95 -2.30
C LEU A 202 10.49 -0.35 -2.78
N ASP A 203 9.80 -1.48 -2.62
CA ASP A 203 10.17 -2.72 -3.26
C ASP A 203 10.16 -2.54 -4.78
N ILE A 204 11.08 -3.23 -5.49
CA ILE A 204 11.15 -3.18 -6.95
C ILE A 204 10.52 -4.44 -7.56
N ALA A 205 9.67 -4.29 -8.58
CA ALA A 205 8.92 -5.38 -9.20
C ALA A 205 9.78 -6.20 -10.19
N GLN A 206 10.88 -6.79 -9.72
CA GLN A 206 11.82 -7.56 -10.55
C GLN A 206 11.25 -8.92 -11.01
N ASP A 207 10.31 -9.47 -10.27
CA ASP A 207 9.67 -10.74 -10.60
C ASP A 207 8.14 -10.57 -10.67
N PRO A 208 7.54 -10.64 -11.87
CA PRO A 208 6.09 -10.47 -12.05
C PRO A 208 5.25 -11.61 -11.45
N ARG A 209 5.85 -12.73 -11.02
CA ARG A 209 5.15 -13.79 -10.30
C ARG A 209 4.76 -13.35 -8.89
N TRP A 210 5.49 -12.43 -8.30
CA TRP A 210 5.25 -11.95 -6.95
C TRP A 210 3.88 -11.30 -6.79
N GLY A 211 3.11 -11.71 -5.79
CA GLY A 211 1.75 -11.22 -5.58
C GLY A 211 1.69 -9.72 -5.28
N ARG A 212 2.73 -9.17 -4.64
CA ARG A 212 2.80 -7.74 -4.27
C ARG A 212 3.39 -6.84 -5.37
N ALA A 213 3.64 -7.36 -6.58
CA ALA A 213 4.06 -6.52 -7.71
C ALA A 213 3.10 -5.35 -7.98
N VAL A 214 1.81 -5.52 -7.71
CA VAL A 214 0.77 -4.48 -7.80
C VAL A 214 1.03 -3.27 -6.90
N GLU A 215 1.77 -3.48 -5.81
CA GLU A 215 2.05 -2.47 -4.80
C GLU A 215 3.33 -1.65 -5.12
N CYS A 216 4.10 -2.04 -6.14
CA CYS A 216 5.38 -1.41 -6.49
C CYS A 216 5.22 -0.34 -7.58
N TYR A 217 5.99 0.75 -7.53
CA TYR A 217 6.02 1.74 -8.62
C TYR A 217 6.60 1.19 -9.92
N GLY A 218 7.45 0.16 -9.86
CA GLY A 218 8.05 -0.46 -11.03
C GLY A 218 9.26 -1.34 -10.70
N GLU A 219 10.02 -1.67 -11.74
CA GLU A 219 11.21 -2.54 -11.62
C GLU A 219 12.54 -1.78 -11.60
N ASP A 220 12.54 -0.50 -12.01
CA ASP A 220 13.74 0.34 -12.07
C ASP A 220 13.97 1.07 -10.75
N PRO A 221 15.13 0.88 -10.07
CA PRO A 221 15.41 1.47 -8.78
C PRO A 221 15.45 3.00 -8.79
N TYR A 222 15.86 3.62 -9.91
CA TYR A 222 15.86 5.06 -10.05
C TYR A 222 14.43 5.63 -10.10
N LEU A 223 13.58 5.06 -10.96
CA LEU A 223 12.17 5.47 -11.06
C LEU A 223 11.45 5.32 -9.72
N VAL A 224 11.57 4.14 -9.09
CA VAL A 224 10.98 3.86 -7.77
C VAL A 224 11.47 4.84 -6.71
N GLY A 225 12.78 5.08 -6.65
CA GLY A 225 13.39 6.03 -5.71
C GLY A 225 12.90 7.46 -5.91
N GLN A 226 12.81 7.93 -7.17
CA GLN A 226 12.37 9.30 -7.47
C GLN A 226 10.88 9.52 -7.19
N LEU A 227 10.02 8.56 -7.51
CA LEU A 227 8.58 8.64 -7.19
C LEU A 227 8.35 8.51 -5.68
N GLY A 228 9.02 7.57 -5.01
CA GLY A 228 8.98 7.42 -3.57
C GLY A 228 9.43 8.67 -2.82
N LYS A 229 10.49 9.35 -3.30
CA LYS A 229 10.95 10.63 -2.76
C LYS A 229 9.85 11.69 -2.75
N GLN A 230 9.09 11.83 -3.85
CA GLN A 230 8.00 12.80 -3.92
C GLN A 230 6.90 12.47 -2.91
N MET A 231 6.50 11.21 -2.79
CA MET A 231 5.49 10.77 -1.82
C MET A 231 5.94 11.09 -0.39
N ILE A 232 7.15 10.67 0.01
CA ILE A 232 7.71 10.90 1.35
C ILE A 232 7.74 12.40 1.69
N GLN A 233 8.27 13.23 0.79
CA GLN A 233 8.37 14.66 1.01
C GLN A 233 7.00 15.33 1.14
N SER A 234 6.02 14.90 0.35
CA SER A 234 4.65 15.42 0.42
C SER A 234 3.97 15.04 1.74
N LEU A 235 4.11 13.80 2.20
CA LEU A 235 3.57 13.37 3.50
C LEU A 235 4.21 14.17 4.66
N GLN A 236 5.54 14.23 4.72
CA GLN A 236 6.25 14.83 5.84
C GLN A 236 6.15 16.37 5.89
N LYS A 237 5.92 17.04 4.76
CA LYS A 237 5.60 18.47 4.69
C LYS A 237 4.36 18.83 5.54
N HIS A 238 3.42 17.90 5.69
CA HIS A 238 2.20 18.07 6.49
C HIS A 238 2.34 17.52 7.93
N LYS A 239 3.57 17.31 8.42
CA LYS A 239 3.80 16.70 9.73
C LYS A 239 3.08 15.36 9.89
N LEU A 240 3.17 14.53 8.86
CA LEU A 240 2.72 13.15 8.80
C LEU A 240 3.95 12.28 8.50
N VAL A 241 4.25 11.31 9.34
CA VAL A 241 5.43 10.44 9.12
C VAL A 241 5.17 9.57 7.91
N ALA A 242 6.14 9.50 7.01
CA ALA A 242 6.21 8.49 5.96
C ALA A 242 7.03 7.30 6.47
N THR A 243 6.47 6.10 6.34
CA THR A 243 7.13 4.84 6.71
C THR A 243 7.29 3.96 5.47
N PRO A 244 8.32 4.24 4.64
CA PRO A 244 8.60 3.42 3.46
C PRO A 244 8.86 1.96 3.83
N LYS A 245 8.45 1.05 2.92
CA LYS A 245 8.49 -0.41 3.14
C LYS A 245 8.71 -1.17 1.83
N HIS A 246 9.15 -2.44 1.88
CA HIS A 246 9.58 -3.20 3.04
C HIS A 246 11.10 -3.33 3.04
N PHE A 247 11.75 -2.78 4.02
CA PHE A 247 13.21 -2.77 4.12
C PHE A 247 13.73 -4.12 4.62
N ALA A 248 14.37 -4.97 3.78
CA ALA A 248 14.70 -4.78 2.38
C ALA A 248 14.84 -6.11 1.62
N VAL A 249 15.00 -5.99 0.30
CA VAL A 249 15.23 -7.14 -0.61
C VAL A 249 14.09 -8.15 -0.58
N TYR A 250 12.87 -7.67 -0.51
CA TYR A 250 11.67 -8.49 -0.27
C TYR A 250 10.97 -8.95 -1.56
N SER A 251 11.12 -8.28 -2.69
CA SER A 251 10.36 -8.44 -3.92
C SER A 251 10.68 -9.71 -4.71
N ILE A 252 10.39 -10.85 -4.11
CA ILE A 252 10.54 -12.18 -4.69
C ILE A 252 9.34 -13.06 -4.35
N PRO A 253 8.91 -13.96 -5.24
CA PRO A 253 7.69 -14.75 -5.07
C PRO A 253 7.83 -15.91 -4.08
N VAL A 254 9.00 -16.17 -3.55
CA VAL A 254 9.28 -17.33 -2.69
C VAL A 254 9.29 -16.92 -1.23
N GLY A 255 8.39 -17.46 -0.43
CA GLY A 255 8.38 -17.23 1.00
C GLY A 255 7.90 -15.84 1.43
N GLY A 256 8.65 -15.11 2.24
CA GLY A 256 8.18 -13.90 2.90
C GLY A 256 6.98 -14.21 3.78
N ARG A 257 5.91 -13.45 3.67
CA ARG A 257 4.62 -13.82 4.21
C ARG A 257 3.92 -14.86 3.34
N ASP A 258 4.16 -14.79 2.02
CA ASP A 258 3.61 -15.73 1.06
C ASP A 258 4.14 -17.15 1.30
N GLY A 259 3.23 -18.11 1.31
CA GLY A 259 3.55 -19.52 1.48
C GLY A 259 4.18 -19.90 2.83
N GLY A 260 4.53 -21.16 3.00
CA GLY A 260 5.05 -21.72 4.23
C GLY A 260 6.59 -21.75 4.32
N THR A 261 7.32 -21.16 3.39
CA THR A 261 8.77 -21.26 3.29
C THR A 261 9.50 -19.99 3.72
N ARG A 262 10.74 -20.17 4.15
CA ARG A 262 11.70 -19.09 4.36
C ARG A 262 12.02 -18.43 3.01
N THR A 263 12.23 -17.13 3.03
CA THR A 263 12.52 -16.34 1.84
C THR A 263 13.94 -15.83 1.88
N ASP A 264 14.82 -16.42 1.10
CA ASP A 264 16.11 -15.82 0.77
C ASP A 264 16.09 -15.41 -0.72
N PRO A 265 16.37 -14.14 -1.04
CA PRO A 265 16.34 -13.65 -2.43
C PRO A 265 17.46 -14.20 -3.30
N HIS A 266 18.51 -14.82 -2.74
CA HIS A 266 19.72 -15.27 -3.46
C HIS A 266 20.33 -14.17 -4.35
N VAL A 267 20.28 -12.93 -3.89
CA VAL A 267 20.77 -11.75 -4.60
C VAL A 267 22.22 -11.46 -4.17
N ALA A 268 23.11 -11.29 -5.13
CA ALA A 268 24.51 -10.97 -4.85
C ALA A 268 24.63 -9.59 -4.16
N PRO A 269 25.62 -9.38 -3.26
CA PRO A 269 25.75 -8.14 -2.46
C PRO A 269 25.80 -6.85 -3.30
N ARG A 270 26.40 -6.87 -4.48
CA ARG A 270 26.41 -5.71 -5.39
C ARG A 270 25.01 -5.42 -5.94
N GLU A 271 24.32 -6.42 -6.38
CA GLU A 271 22.96 -6.31 -6.90
C GLU A 271 21.98 -5.84 -5.82
N MET A 272 22.07 -6.39 -4.62
CA MET A 272 21.34 -5.90 -3.45
C MET A 272 21.49 -4.39 -3.28
N ARG A 273 22.75 -3.88 -3.34
CA ARG A 273 23.03 -2.46 -3.15
C ARG A 273 22.55 -1.57 -4.31
N THR A 274 22.73 -2.03 -5.54
CA THR A 274 22.45 -1.21 -6.73
C THR A 274 21.00 -1.22 -7.18
N LEU A 275 20.25 -2.26 -6.82
CA LEU A 275 18.84 -2.38 -7.19
C LEU A 275 17.91 -2.26 -5.97
N TYR A 276 18.02 -3.18 -5.02
CA TYR A 276 17.03 -3.31 -3.95
C TYR A 276 17.17 -2.25 -2.85
N LEU A 277 18.38 -1.81 -2.54
CA LEU A 277 18.63 -0.81 -1.50
C LEU A 277 18.61 0.63 -2.01
N GLU A 278 18.76 0.86 -3.31
CA GLU A 278 18.85 2.21 -3.87
C GLU A 278 17.58 3.05 -3.64
N PRO A 279 16.34 2.56 -3.82
CA PRO A 279 15.15 3.34 -3.49
C PRO A 279 15.08 3.75 -2.01
N PHE A 280 15.53 2.88 -1.11
CA PHE A 280 15.59 3.16 0.32
C PHE A 280 16.68 4.16 0.67
N ARG A 281 17.85 4.09 0.02
CA ARG A 281 18.89 5.11 0.18
C ARG A 281 18.34 6.50 -0.17
N VAL A 282 17.66 6.62 -1.28
CA VAL A 282 16.99 7.87 -1.69
C VAL A 282 15.95 8.31 -0.64
N ALA A 283 15.15 7.38 -0.12
CA ALA A 283 14.15 7.67 0.90
C ALA A 283 14.75 8.28 2.18
N PHE A 284 15.88 7.75 2.66
CA PHE A 284 16.47 8.21 3.91
C PHE A 284 17.45 9.37 3.74
N GLN A 285 18.34 9.30 2.74
CA GLN A 285 19.37 10.33 2.56
C GLN A 285 18.88 11.57 1.81
N GLU A 286 17.90 11.41 0.88
CA GLU A 286 17.45 12.52 0.04
C GLU A 286 16.04 13.01 0.40
N ALA A 287 15.13 12.12 0.80
CA ALA A 287 13.77 12.50 1.19
C ALA A 287 13.59 12.70 2.70
N GLY A 288 14.50 12.17 3.54
CA GLY A 288 14.49 12.35 4.99
C GLY A 288 13.34 11.62 5.69
N ALA A 289 12.98 10.42 5.23
CA ALA A 289 11.93 9.60 5.87
C ALA A 289 12.25 9.32 7.34
N LEU A 290 11.24 9.40 8.21
CA LEU A 290 11.36 9.24 9.67
C LEU A 290 10.80 7.91 10.19
N GLY A 291 10.14 7.13 9.35
CA GLY A 291 9.74 5.76 9.63
C GLY A 291 10.39 4.80 8.63
N VAL A 292 10.45 3.52 8.96
CA VAL A 292 10.76 2.43 8.05
C VAL A 292 10.18 1.13 8.57
N MET A 293 9.59 0.33 7.69
CA MET A 293 9.09 -1.00 8.05
C MET A 293 10.06 -2.07 7.56
N SER A 294 10.55 -2.94 8.48
CA SER A 294 11.40 -4.07 8.12
C SER A 294 10.58 -5.19 7.48
N SER A 295 11.20 -5.93 6.55
CA SER A 295 10.54 -6.95 5.74
C SER A 295 10.48 -8.33 6.42
N TYR A 296 9.71 -9.25 5.82
CA TYR A 296 9.51 -10.63 6.30
C TYR A 296 10.65 -11.60 5.96
N ASN A 297 11.44 -11.30 4.92
CA ASN A 297 12.42 -12.21 4.35
C ASN A 297 13.72 -12.27 5.15
N ASP A 298 14.53 -13.23 4.82
CA ASP A 298 15.94 -13.28 5.18
C ASP A 298 16.83 -12.89 4.00
N TYR A 299 18.07 -12.58 4.31
CA TYR A 299 19.12 -12.37 3.33
C TYR A 299 20.36 -13.17 3.77
N ASP A 300 20.77 -14.11 2.94
CA ASP A 300 21.86 -15.05 3.24
C ASP A 300 21.65 -15.79 4.59
N GLY A 301 20.41 -16.18 4.84
CA GLY A 301 19.99 -16.90 6.05
C GLY A 301 19.76 -16.02 7.29
N GLU A 302 20.01 -14.71 7.24
CA GLU A 302 19.78 -13.76 8.33
C GLU A 302 18.44 -13.03 8.12
N PRO A 303 17.42 -13.21 9.00
CA PRO A 303 16.16 -12.47 8.91
C PRO A 303 16.40 -10.97 8.98
N ILE A 304 15.85 -10.20 8.02
CA ILE A 304 16.04 -8.76 7.96
C ILE A 304 15.65 -8.06 9.26
N THR A 305 14.49 -8.43 9.84
CA THR A 305 13.99 -7.86 11.10
C THR A 305 14.93 -8.12 12.30
N GLY A 306 15.80 -9.15 12.21
CA GLY A 306 16.82 -9.48 13.20
C GLY A 306 18.24 -9.16 12.78
N SER A 307 18.45 -8.44 11.68
CA SER A 307 19.77 -8.19 11.11
C SER A 307 20.38 -6.87 11.58
N TYR A 308 21.45 -6.96 12.37
CA TYR A 308 22.26 -5.81 12.76
C TYR A 308 22.89 -5.12 11.54
N ARG A 309 23.25 -5.89 10.52
CA ARG A 309 23.80 -5.38 9.26
C ARG A 309 22.82 -4.43 8.57
N PHE A 310 21.56 -4.83 8.44
CA PHE A 310 20.57 -3.99 7.76
C PHE A 310 20.05 -2.86 8.65
N LEU A 311 19.59 -3.16 9.88
CA LEU A 311 18.89 -2.19 10.70
C LEU A 311 19.83 -1.20 11.42
N THR A 312 21.10 -1.57 11.61
CA THR A 312 22.05 -0.68 12.29
C THR A 312 23.18 -0.24 11.36
N GLN A 313 23.97 -1.15 10.76
CA GLN A 313 25.13 -0.75 9.98
C GLN A 313 24.71 0.04 8.72
N ILE A 314 23.84 -0.53 7.88
CA ILE A 314 23.43 0.14 6.63
C ILE A 314 22.51 1.32 6.94
N LEU A 315 21.41 1.08 7.67
CA LEU A 315 20.37 2.07 7.85
C LEU A 315 20.85 3.27 8.69
N ARG A 316 21.44 3.03 9.86
CA ARG A 316 21.80 4.10 10.80
C ARG A 316 23.23 4.61 10.64
N GLN A 317 24.22 3.69 10.57
CA GLN A 317 25.63 4.12 10.56
C GLN A 317 26.07 4.62 9.18
N GLU A 318 25.66 3.94 8.09
CA GLU A 318 26.01 4.33 6.73
C GLU A 318 25.11 5.45 6.18
N TRP A 319 23.79 5.35 6.37
CA TRP A 319 22.83 6.29 5.79
C TRP A 319 22.37 7.40 6.74
N GLY A 320 22.68 7.30 8.03
CA GLY A 320 22.36 8.34 9.01
C GLY A 320 20.88 8.46 9.36
N PHE A 321 20.12 7.37 9.26
CA PHE A 321 18.69 7.34 9.60
C PHE A 321 18.46 7.70 11.07
N LYS A 322 17.56 8.66 11.33
CA LYS A 322 17.28 9.20 12.68
C LYS A 322 15.90 8.81 13.23
N GLY A 323 15.07 8.19 12.40
CA GLY A 323 13.72 7.80 12.79
C GLY A 323 13.65 6.44 13.48
N TYR A 324 12.49 5.80 13.46
CA TYR A 324 12.30 4.49 14.06
C TYR A 324 11.96 3.38 13.05
N VAL A 325 12.38 2.17 13.38
CA VAL A 325 12.07 0.94 12.62
C VAL A 325 10.88 0.27 13.25
N VAL A 326 9.80 0.07 12.49
CA VAL A 326 8.69 -0.81 12.85
C VAL A 326 8.86 -2.15 12.13
N SER A 327 8.54 -3.27 12.77
CA SER A 327 8.50 -4.57 12.07
C SER A 327 7.26 -4.65 11.19
N ASP A 328 7.32 -5.41 10.11
CA ASP A 328 6.09 -5.90 9.50
C ASP A 328 5.37 -6.87 10.46
N SER A 329 4.07 -7.09 10.25
CA SER A 329 3.22 -7.88 11.17
C SER A 329 3.69 -9.33 11.22
N ASP A 330 3.98 -9.85 12.40
CA ASP A 330 4.56 -11.18 12.69
C ASP A 330 6.06 -11.33 12.33
N ALA A 331 6.74 -10.34 11.75
CA ALA A 331 8.13 -10.50 11.29
C ALA A 331 9.12 -10.81 12.43
N VAL A 332 8.86 -10.34 13.66
CA VAL A 332 9.65 -10.71 14.84
C VAL A 332 9.44 -12.19 15.18
N GLU A 333 8.19 -12.63 15.23
CA GLU A 333 7.81 -14.00 15.53
C GLU A 333 8.32 -14.99 14.46
N PHE A 334 8.44 -14.54 13.21
CA PHE A 334 9.00 -15.35 12.12
C PHE A 334 10.47 -15.71 12.31
N ILE A 335 11.24 -14.94 13.08
CA ILE A 335 12.65 -15.26 13.37
C ILE A 335 12.76 -16.67 13.99
N SER A 336 11.91 -17.00 14.96
CA SER A 336 11.85 -18.34 15.54
C SER A 336 10.85 -19.26 14.84
N GLY A 337 9.67 -18.73 14.47
CA GLY A 337 8.55 -19.51 13.93
C GLY A 337 8.79 -20.02 12.52
N LYS A 338 9.32 -19.19 11.63
CA LYS A 338 9.48 -19.45 10.20
C LYS A 338 10.94 -19.63 9.79
N HIS A 339 11.82 -18.70 10.12
CA HIS A 339 13.23 -18.74 9.76
C HIS A 339 14.02 -19.77 10.57
N LYS A 340 13.58 -20.09 11.79
CA LYS A 340 14.23 -21.08 12.67
C LYS A 340 15.67 -20.74 13.05
N VAL A 341 15.99 -19.44 13.15
CA VAL A 341 17.31 -18.94 13.56
C VAL A 341 17.36 -18.50 15.03
N ALA A 342 16.24 -18.60 15.73
CA ALA A 342 16.15 -18.46 17.19
C ALA A 342 15.33 -19.63 17.74
N ASP A 343 15.67 -20.13 18.92
CA ASP A 343 15.01 -21.30 19.51
C ASP A 343 13.60 -21.02 20.00
N ASN A 344 13.32 -19.76 20.37
CA ASN A 344 12.04 -19.34 20.93
C ASN A 344 11.78 -17.84 20.70
N ASN A 345 10.57 -17.39 21.07
CA ASN A 345 10.17 -16.01 20.88
C ASN A 345 10.99 -14.99 21.71
N GLU A 346 11.49 -15.36 22.90
CA GLU A 346 12.35 -14.45 23.69
C GLU A 346 13.65 -14.16 22.95
N GLU A 347 14.26 -15.16 22.34
CA GLU A 347 15.48 -15.00 21.56
C GLU A 347 15.24 -14.22 20.27
N ALA A 348 14.10 -14.43 19.61
CA ALA A 348 13.69 -13.61 18.47
C ALA A 348 13.56 -12.14 18.84
N VAL A 349 12.95 -11.83 19.98
CA VAL A 349 12.85 -10.47 20.53
C VAL A 349 14.23 -9.89 20.85
N VAL A 350 15.11 -10.65 21.50
CA VAL A 350 16.50 -10.24 21.79
C VAL A 350 17.24 -9.89 20.50
N GLN A 351 17.17 -10.78 19.51
CA GLN A 351 17.85 -10.59 18.23
C GLN A 351 17.34 -9.32 17.52
N SER A 352 16.02 -9.14 17.41
CA SER A 352 15.44 -7.98 16.71
C SER A 352 15.75 -6.65 17.37
N VAL A 353 15.63 -6.54 18.70
CA VAL A 353 15.89 -5.30 19.45
C VAL A 353 17.38 -4.93 19.40
N ASN A 354 18.29 -5.91 19.62
CA ASN A 354 19.73 -5.68 19.51
C ASN A 354 20.15 -5.32 18.06
N ALA A 355 19.46 -5.87 17.05
CA ALA A 355 19.68 -5.54 15.65
C ALA A 355 19.29 -4.09 15.29
N GLY A 356 18.32 -3.51 16.00
CA GLY A 356 17.92 -2.13 15.71
C GLY A 356 16.42 -1.91 15.57
N LEU A 357 15.57 -2.90 15.87
CA LEU A 357 14.12 -2.75 15.85
C LEU A 357 13.66 -1.85 17.01
N ASN A 358 12.79 -0.89 16.69
CA ASN A 358 12.17 0.00 17.69
C ASN A 358 10.79 -0.48 18.12
N VAL A 359 9.91 -0.80 17.16
CA VAL A 359 8.50 -1.11 17.42
C VAL A 359 8.12 -2.44 16.78
N ARG A 360 7.60 -3.35 17.58
CA ARG A 360 7.03 -4.60 17.08
C ARG A 360 5.58 -4.41 16.67
N THR A 361 5.24 -4.80 15.43
CA THR A 361 3.86 -4.84 14.92
C THR A 361 3.37 -6.29 14.80
N ASN A 362 2.12 -6.54 15.24
CA ASN A 362 1.52 -7.87 15.16
C ASN A 362 0.00 -7.83 15.38
N PHE A 363 -0.73 -8.76 14.79
CA PHE A 363 -2.18 -8.95 14.98
C PHE A 363 -2.54 -9.65 16.30
N SER A 364 -1.58 -9.78 17.22
CA SER A 364 -1.75 -10.36 18.56
C SER A 364 -1.41 -9.36 19.65
N SER A 365 -1.80 -9.68 20.89
CA SER A 365 -1.52 -8.83 22.05
C SER A 365 -0.04 -8.41 22.13
N PRO A 366 0.25 -7.14 22.43
CA PRO A 366 1.63 -6.67 22.66
C PRO A 366 2.32 -7.38 23.81
N ALA A 367 1.58 -8.10 24.69
CA ALA A 367 2.15 -8.93 25.73
C ALA A 367 3.11 -10.00 25.19
N GLY A 368 2.88 -10.50 23.95
CA GLY A 368 3.75 -11.47 23.27
C GLY A 368 5.15 -10.93 22.95
N PHE A 369 5.34 -9.62 22.97
CA PHE A 369 6.63 -8.95 22.81
C PHE A 369 7.13 -8.32 24.12
N ILE A 370 6.28 -7.57 24.82
CA ILE A 370 6.66 -6.82 26.03
C ILE A 370 7.15 -7.74 27.15
N LYS A 371 6.46 -8.87 27.40
CA LYS A 371 6.87 -9.81 28.46
C LYS A 371 8.22 -10.48 28.18
N PRO A 372 8.46 -11.06 26.99
CA PRO A 372 9.78 -11.57 26.62
C PRO A 372 10.87 -10.51 26.67
N LEU A 373 10.60 -9.26 26.23
CA LEU A 373 11.57 -8.19 26.29
C LEU A 373 11.96 -7.84 27.73
N ARG A 374 11.00 -7.70 28.63
CA ARG A 374 11.26 -7.48 30.08
C ARG A 374 12.05 -8.62 30.70
N SER A 375 11.73 -9.87 30.34
CA SER A 375 12.49 -11.04 30.76
C SER A 375 13.94 -10.99 30.26
N ALA A 376 14.14 -10.66 28.99
CA ALA A 376 15.48 -10.54 28.39
C ALA A 376 16.33 -9.43 29.03
N ILE A 377 15.72 -8.29 29.37
CA ILE A 377 16.39 -7.19 30.10
C ILE A 377 16.81 -7.66 31.50
N ALA A 378 15.92 -8.32 32.23
CA ALA A 378 16.22 -8.84 33.57
C ALA A 378 17.33 -9.90 33.57
N LYS A 379 17.49 -10.65 32.48
CA LYS A 379 18.56 -11.62 32.24
C LYS A 379 19.84 -11.01 31.67
N GLY A 380 19.89 -9.70 31.42
CA GLY A 380 21.03 -8.99 30.82
C GLY A 380 21.28 -9.32 29.34
N LYS A 381 20.32 -9.95 28.63
CA LYS A 381 20.43 -10.26 27.19
C LYS A 381 20.21 -9.01 26.29
N VAL A 382 19.48 -8.02 26.80
CA VAL A 382 19.31 -6.70 26.18
C VAL A 382 19.71 -5.65 27.21
N SER A 383 20.63 -4.75 26.85
CA SER A 383 21.12 -3.73 27.76
C SER A 383 20.12 -2.57 27.91
N GLN A 384 20.14 -1.91 29.07
CA GLN A 384 19.36 -0.68 29.27
C GLN A 384 19.73 0.39 28.22
N ALA A 385 21.01 0.53 27.89
CA ALA A 385 21.46 1.48 26.87
C ALA A 385 20.83 1.19 25.48
N THR A 386 20.66 -0.09 25.12
CA THR A 386 19.95 -0.48 23.89
C THR A 386 18.49 -0.04 23.94
N ILE A 387 17.79 -0.28 25.04
CA ILE A 387 16.41 0.15 25.21
C ILE A 387 16.29 1.67 25.16
N ASP A 388 17.17 2.38 25.87
CA ASP A 388 17.17 3.84 25.90
C ASP A 388 17.38 4.43 24.50
N GLN A 389 18.27 3.83 23.70
CA GLN A 389 18.46 4.23 22.31
C GLN A 389 17.22 3.97 21.46
N ARG A 390 16.61 2.79 21.54
CA ARG A 390 15.41 2.46 20.75
C ARG A 390 14.24 3.40 21.10
N VAL A 391 14.03 3.65 22.39
CA VAL A 391 12.96 4.53 22.87
C VAL A 391 13.24 5.99 22.51
N SER A 392 14.49 6.48 22.61
CA SER A 392 14.83 7.84 22.22
C SER A 392 14.51 8.14 20.75
N GLU A 393 14.70 7.16 19.85
CA GLU A 393 14.37 7.27 18.43
C GLU A 393 12.84 7.36 18.21
N ILE A 394 12.03 6.62 18.99
CA ILE A 394 10.56 6.72 18.97
C ILE A 394 10.11 8.09 19.47
N LEU A 395 10.62 8.52 20.62
CA LEU A 395 10.30 9.81 21.23
C LEU A 395 10.67 10.97 20.29
N TYR A 396 11.84 10.92 19.64
CA TYR A 396 12.25 11.92 18.66
C TYR A 396 11.17 12.14 17.58
N VAL A 397 10.62 11.06 17.03
CA VAL A 397 9.56 11.14 16.02
C VAL A 397 8.28 11.70 16.60
N LYS A 398 7.88 11.32 17.83
CA LYS A 398 6.69 11.88 18.51
C LYS A 398 6.84 13.38 18.78
N PHE A 399 8.03 13.86 19.17
CA PHE A 399 8.32 15.28 19.29
C PHE A 399 8.33 16.00 17.94
N TRP A 400 8.95 15.39 16.92
CA TRP A 400 8.94 15.95 15.56
C TRP A 400 7.50 16.11 15.01
N LEU A 401 6.61 15.18 15.31
CA LEU A 401 5.17 15.28 15.00
C LEU A 401 4.48 16.43 15.75
N GLY A 402 5.08 16.95 16.83
CA GLY A 402 4.47 17.96 17.70
C GLY A 402 3.37 17.39 18.61
N LEU A 403 3.40 16.10 18.91
CA LEU A 403 2.37 15.45 19.76
C LEU A 403 2.42 15.92 21.21
N PHE A 404 3.57 16.39 21.69
CA PHE A 404 3.71 16.98 23.02
C PHE A 404 3.34 18.47 23.08
N ASP A 405 3.11 19.09 21.93
CA ASP A 405 2.62 20.48 21.83
C ASP A 405 1.12 20.50 21.57
N ASN A 406 0.65 19.57 20.75
CA ASN A 406 -0.76 19.31 20.45
C ASN A 406 -1.00 17.81 20.19
N PRO A 407 -1.39 17.02 21.21
CA PRO A 407 -1.64 15.59 21.06
C PRO A 407 -2.92 15.27 20.27
N TYR A 408 -3.87 16.20 20.22
CA TYR A 408 -5.19 16.00 19.62
C TYR A 408 -5.19 16.39 18.14
N ARG A 409 -4.58 15.51 17.33
CA ARG A 409 -4.54 15.70 15.88
C ARG A 409 -5.88 15.35 15.25
N GLY A 410 -6.17 16.00 14.12
CA GLY A 410 -7.44 15.84 13.42
C GLY A 410 -8.46 16.95 13.69
N ASP A 411 -9.32 17.17 12.69
CA ASP A 411 -10.44 18.12 12.78
C ASP A 411 -11.61 17.59 11.95
N GLY A 412 -12.66 17.14 12.62
CA GLY A 412 -13.84 16.56 11.95
C GLY A 412 -14.54 17.53 11.00
N LYS A 413 -14.55 18.84 11.29
CA LYS A 413 -15.13 19.87 10.40
C LYS A 413 -14.26 20.09 9.15
N LEU A 414 -12.94 20.01 9.30
CA LEU A 414 -12.03 20.06 8.18
C LEU A 414 -12.14 18.77 7.35
N ALA A 415 -12.18 17.61 7.99
CA ALA A 415 -12.37 16.32 7.32
C ALA A 415 -13.65 16.29 6.47
N ASP A 416 -14.79 16.79 7.00
CA ASP A 416 -16.04 16.93 6.23
C ASP A 416 -15.90 17.79 4.95
N LYS A 417 -14.94 18.72 4.91
CA LYS A 417 -14.70 19.58 3.75
C LYS A 417 -13.74 19.00 2.74
N ILE A 418 -12.73 18.26 3.21
CA ILE A 418 -11.60 17.90 2.35
C ILE A 418 -11.49 16.42 2.02
N VAL A 419 -11.95 15.51 2.90
CA VAL A 419 -11.87 14.07 2.61
C VAL A 419 -12.77 13.76 1.43
N HIS A 420 -12.17 13.21 0.38
CA HIS A 420 -12.83 12.89 -0.88
C HIS A 420 -13.55 14.09 -1.53
N CYS A 421 -13.03 15.31 -1.37
CA CYS A 421 -13.60 16.50 -2.02
C CYS A 421 -13.36 16.47 -3.54
N LYS A 422 -14.06 17.34 -4.27
CA LYS A 422 -13.97 17.38 -5.75
C LYS A 422 -12.55 17.66 -6.26
N GLU A 423 -11.80 18.49 -5.57
CA GLU A 423 -10.40 18.79 -5.88
C GLU A 423 -9.52 17.54 -5.74
N HIS A 424 -9.73 16.74 -4.70
CA HIS A 424 -9.02 15.47 -4.49
C HIS A 424 -9.43 14.41 -5.51
N GLN A 425 -10.74 14.31 -5.81
CA GLN A 425 -11.24 13.44 -6.86
C GLN A 425 -10.68 13.81 -8.24
N ALA A 426 -10.47 15.10 -8.53
CA ALA A 426 -9.85 15.55 -9.78
C ALA A 426 -8.40 15.03 -9.92
N VAL A 427 -7.63 14.99 -8.81
CA VAL A 427 -6.27 14.40 -8.81
C VAL A 427 -6.34 12.90 -9.07
N ALA A 428 -7.32 12.19 -8.46
CA ALA A 428 -7.50 10.75 -8.68
C ALA A 428 -7.90 10.43 -10.13
N LEU A 429 -8.78 11.23 -10.74
CA LEU A 429 -9.13 11.08 -12.16
C LEU A 429 -7.93 11.34 -13.07
N GLU A 430 -7.14 12.37 -12.80
CA GLU A 430 -5.93 12.65 -13.56
C GLU A 430 -4.92 11.51 -13.44
N ALA A 431 -4.72 10.96 -12.23
CA ALA A 431 -3.87 9.82 -12.00
C ALA A 431 -4.36 8.57 -12.77
N ALA A 432 -5.66 8.31 -12.78
CA ALA A 432 -6.25 7.23 -13.55
C ALA A 432 -6.01 7.38 -15.06
N ARG A 433 -6.19 8.60 -15.62
CA ARG A 433 -5.92 8.91 -17.04
C ARG A 433 -4.47 8.68 -17.42
N GLN A 434 -3.54 9.19 -16.61
CA GLN A 434 -2.11 9.11 -16.87
C GLN A 434 -1.52 7.71 -16.64
N SER A 435 -2.18 6.85 -15.85
CA SER A 435 -1.73 5.48 -15.60
C SER A 435 -2.01 4.51 -16.76
N ILE A 436 -2.94 4.83 -17.66
CA ILE A 436 -3.34 3.94 -18.75
C ILE A 436 -2.25 3.90 -19.84
N VAL A 437 -1.80 2.69 -20.16
CA VAL A 437 -0.78 2.43 -21.18
C VAL A 437 -1.43 1.85 -22.43
N LEU A 438 -1.27 2.49 -23.57
CA LEU A 438 -1.66 1.96 -24.87
C LEU A 438 -0.53 1.04 -25.38
N LEU A 439 -0.73 -0.29 -25.28
CA LEU A 439 0.28 -1.29 -25.66
C LEU A 439 0.33 -1.57 -27.16
N LYS A 440 -0.84 -1.49 -27.83
CA LYS A 440 -0.98 -1.73 -29.27
C LYS A 440 -2.14 -0.94 -29.83
N ASN A 441 -1.99 -0.40 -31.05
CA ASN A 441 -3.04 0.27 -31.80
C ASN A 441 -2.82 0.09 -33.30
N GLN A 442 -3.19 -1.10 -33.79
CA GLN A 442 -3.02 -1.46 -35.20
C GLN A 442 -4.04 -0.70 -36.05
N ASP A 443 -3.59 -0.19 -37.19
CA ASP A 443 -4.40 0.55 -38.16
C ASP A 443 -5.19 1.74 -37.56
N ASN A 444 -4.69 2.29 -36.47
CA ASN A 444 -5.32 3.39 -35.72
C ASN A 444 -6.79 3.09 -35.36
N LEU A 445 -7.08 1.85 -34.91
CA LEU A 445 -8.41 1.46 -34.46
C LEU A 445 -8.94 2.35 -33.34
N LEU A 446 -8.07 2.73 -32.42
CA LEU A 446 -8.38 3.74 -31.39
C LEU A 446 -7.86 5.12 -31.85
N PRO A 447 -8.56 6.22 -31.48
CA PRO A 447 -9.81 6.26 -30.71
C PRO A 447 -11.05 5.88 -31.54
N LEU A 448 -12.03 5.23 -30.89
CA LEU A 448 -13.31 4.90 -31.50
C LEU A 448 -14.20 6.15 -31.63
N GLN A 449 -15.06 6.11 -32.63
CA GLN A 449 -16.06 7.17 -32.82
C GLN A 449 -17.26 6.99 -31.89
N LYS A 450 -17.76 8.05 -31.27
CA LYS A 450 -18.96 8.04 -30.40
C LYS A 450 -20.28 7.86 -31.16
N THR A 451 -20.23 7.61 -32.47
CA THR A 451 -21.38 7.35 -33.33
C THR A 451 -21.77 5.87 -33.44
N LEU A 452 -21.05 4.99 -32.76
CA LEU A 452 -21.35 3.56 -32.69
C LEU A 452 -22.78 3.31 -32.25
N LYS A 453 -23.46 2.33 -32.89
CA LYS A 453 -24.84 1.94 -32.58
C LYS A 453 -24.91 0.80 -31.58
N SER A 454 -23.90 -0.08 -31.55
CA SER A 454 -23.85 -1.21 -30.63
C SER A 454 -22.43 -1.58 -30.21
N VAL A 455 -22.25 -1.86 -28.93
CA VAL A 455 -21.00 -2.30 -28.33
C VAL A 455 -21.25 -3.45 -27.36
N ALA A 456 -20.45 -4.52 -27.47
CA ALA A 456 -20.41 -5.57 -26.46
C ALA A 456 -19.22 -5.33 -25.54
N VAL A 457 -19.48 -5.23 -24.22
CA VAL A 457 -18.46 -5.15 -23.18
C VAL A 457 -18.42 -6.52 -22.50
N ILE A 458 -17.33 -7.24 -22.65
CA ILE A 458 -17.24 -8.65 -22.28
C ILE A 458 -16.02 -8.87 -21.38
N GLY A 459 -16.23 -9.63 -20.31
CA GLY A 459 -15.13 -10.05 -19.43
C GLY A 459 -15.46 -9.90 -17.95
N PRO A 460 -14.76 -10.66 -17.09
CA PRO A 460 -15.02 -10.68 -15.66
C PRO A 460 -14.73 -9.34 -14.97
N ASN A 461 -13.77 -8.57 -15.47
CA ASN A 461 -13.40 -7.26 -14.92
C ASN A 461 -14.26 -6.09 -15.45
N ALA A 462 -15.22 -6.36 -16.36
CA ALA A 462 -15.96 -5.29 -17.03
C ALA A 462 -16.92 -4.53 -16.11
N ASP A 463 -17.59 -5.23 -15.19
CA ASP A 463 -18.53 -4.63 -14.23
C ASP A 463 -18.29 -5.10 -12.78
N GLU A 464 -17.03 -5.34 -12.45
CA GLU A 464 -16.58 -5.70 -11.11
C GLU A 464 -16.13 -4.48 -10.32
N GLN A 465 -16.48 -4.41 -9.04
CA GLN A 465 -16.07 -3.32 -8.14
C GLN A 465 -15.25 -3.85 -6.98
N LYS A 466 -15.75 -4.84 -6.26
CA LYS A 466 -15.22 -5.27 -4.97
C LYS A 466 -13.79 -5.82 -5.08
N GLU A 467 -13.56 -6.67 -6.05
CA GLU A 467 -12.25 -7.32 -6.21
C GLU A 467 -11.18 -6.39 -6.83
N LEU A 468 -11.60 -5.24 -7.40
CA LEU A 468 -10.69 -4.23 -7.94
C LEU A 468 -10.18 -3.25 -6.88
N ILE A 469 -10.71 -3.30 -5.65
CA ILE A 469 -10.25 -2.45 -4.56
C ILE A 469 -8.80 -2.78 -4.22
N CYS A 470 -8.41 -4.04 -4.13
CA CYS A 470 -7.09 -4.48 -3.70
C CYS A 470 -6.65 -3.78 -2.39
N ARG A 471 -5.81 -4.38 -1.56
CA ARG A 471 -5.52 -3.90 -0.20
C ARG A 471 -4.80 -2.54 -0.14
N TYR A 472 -4.72 -1.99 1.07
CA TYR A 472 -3.92 -0.83 1.48
C TYR A 472 -4.36 0.52 0.88
N GLY A 473 -5.67 0.68 0.68
CA GLY A 473 -6.33 1.90 0.28
C GLY A 473 -7.77 1.95 0.80
N PRO A 474 -8.57 2.94 0.40
CA PRO A 474 -9.97 3.07 0.80
C PRO A 474 -10.77 1.79 0.54
N SER A 475 -11.39 1.25 1.59
CA SER A 475 -12.02 -0.08 1.54
C SER A 475 -13.43 -0.09 0.95
N ASN A 476 -14.06 1.07 0.81
CA ASN A 476 -15.45 1.21 0.35
C ASN A 476 -15.60 2.36 -0.66
N ALA A 477 -14.58 2.56 -1.49
CA ALA A 477 -14.63 3.58 -2.53
C ALA A 477 -15.59 3.16 -3.66
N PRO A 478 -16.40 4.09 -4.18
CA PRO A 478 -17.31 3.81 -5.29
C PRO A 478 -16.53 3.74 -6.61
N ILE A 479 -16.16 2.54 -7.05
CA ILE A 479 -15.46 2.35 -8.32
C ILE A 479 -16.46 2.46 -9.48
N LYS A 480 -16.23 3.40 -10.40
CA LYS A 480 -16.93 3.42 -11.69
C LYS A 480 -16.35 2.31 -12.58
N THR A 481 -17.16 1.30 -12.92
CA THR A 481 -16.72 0.15 -13.71
C THR A 481 -16.55 0.51 -15.18
N VAL A 482 -15.76 -0.28 -15.94
CA VAL A 482 -15.54 -0.05 -17.38
C VAL A 482 -16.86 -0.08 -18.13
N TYR A 483 -17.73 -1.04 -17.85
CA TYR A 483 -19.07 -1.11 -18.46
C TYR A 483 -19.87 0.17 -18.24
N LYS A 484 -19.91 0.69 -17.00
CA LYS A 484 -20.63 1.95 -16.70
C LYS A 484 -20.01 3.13 -17.44
N GLY A 485 -18.67 3.24 -17.48
CA GLY A 485 -17.98 4.29 -18.20
C GLY A 485 -18.29 4.28 -19.71
N ILE A 486 -18.24 3.12 -20.35
CA ILE A 486 -18.59 2.97 -21.77
C ILE A 486 -20.05 3.31 -22.04
N LYS A 487 -20.97 2.85 -21.16
CA LYS A 487 -22.41 3.16 -21.30
C LYS A 487 -22.69 4.66 -21.17
N GLU A 488 -22.03 5.35 -20.26
CA GLU A 488 -22.14 6.80 -20.10
C GLU A 488 -21.58 7.57 -21.31
N ALA A 489 -20.44 7.10 -21.87
CA ALA A 489 -19.85 7.71 -23.05
C ALA A 489 -20.68 7.53 -24.33
N LEU A 490 -21.51 6.50 -24.38
CA LEU A 490 -22.38 6.13 -25.53
C LEU A 490 -23.87 6.10 -25.18
N PRO A 491 -24.50 7.22 -24.81
CA PRO A 491 -25.88 7.22 -24.29
C PRO A 491 -26.94 6.80 -25.31
N ARG A 492 -26.60 6.81 -26.62
CA ARG A 492 -27.52 6.45 -27.72
C ARG A 492 -27.26 5.05 -28.28
N ALA A 493 -26.15 4.39 -27.89
CA ALA A 493 -25.82 3.07 -28.39
C ALA A 493 -26.43 1.96 -27.53
N LYS A 494 -26.66 0.80 -28.16
CA LYS A 494 -26.94 -0.42 -27.42
C LYS A 494 -25.65 -0.98 -26.84
N VAL A 495 -25.37 -0.74 -25.56
CA VAL A 495 -24.21 -1.28 -24.85
C VAL A 495 -24.65 -2.51 -24.05
N VAL A 496 -24.12 -3.67 -24.38
CA VAL A 496 -24.47 -4.97 -23.75
C VAL A 496 -23.28 -5.46 -22.94
N TYR A 497 -23.52 -5.84 -21.69
CA TYR A 497 -22.54 -6.50 -20.84
C TYR A 497 -22.76 -8.00 -20.76
N LYS A 498 -21.69 -8.78 -20.87
CA LYS A 498 -21.64 -10.22 -20.55
C LYS A 498 -20.33 -10.55 -19.85
N LYS A 499 -20.41 -11.27 -18.74
CA LYS A 499 -19.22 -11.67 -17.97
C LYS A 499 -18.32 -12.62 -18.78
N GLY A 500 -18.90 -13.62 -19.45
CA GLY A 500 -18.23 -14.57 -20.32
C GLY A 500 -17.43 -15.67 -19.62
N CYS A 501 -16.74 -15.36 -18.54
CA CYS A 501 -16.07 -16.30 -17.64
C CYS A 501 -15.88 -15.67 -16.27
N GLU A 502 -15.48 -16.46 -15.27
CA GLU A 502 -14.98 -15.95 -13.99
C GLU A 502 -13.54 -15.48 -14.12
N ILE A 503 -13.02 -14.72 -13.11
CA ILE A 503 -11.60 -14.32 -13.03
C ILE A 503 -10.70 -15.56 -13.03
N VAL A 504 -11.04 -16.52 -12.20
CA VAL A 504 -10.38 -17.83 -12.08
C VAL A 504 -11.41 -18.95 -12.25
N ASP A 505 -10.97 -20.11 -12.73
CA ASP A 505 -11.81 -21.31 -12.78
C ASP A 505 -11.92 -21.98 -11.38
N PRO A 506 -12.83 -22.96 -11.23
CA PRO A 506 -13.05 -23.63 -9.93
C PRO A 506 -11.84 -24.42 -9.40
N HIS A 507 -10.84 -24.71 -10.22
CA HIS A 507 -9.67 -25.50 -9.86
C HIS A 507 -8.42 -24.63 -9.59
N PHE A 508 -8.56 -23.31 -9.66
CA PHE A 508 -7.45 -22.40 -9.35
C PHE A 508 -6.96 -22.58 -7.90
N PRO A 509 -5.63 -22.62 -7.60
CA PRO A 509 -4.52 -22.33 -8.53
C PRO A 509 -3.99 -23.54 -9.32
N GLU A 510 -4.51 -24.73 -9.15
CA GLU A 510 -4.00 -25.95 -9.77
C GLU A 510 -4.16 -25.95 -11.29
N SER A 511 -5.18 -25.24 -11.78
CA SER A 511 -5.43 -25.01 -13.22
C SER A 511 -4.36 -24.18 -13.93
N GLU A 512 -3.45 -23.54 -13.19
CA GLU A 512 -2.27 -22.90 -13.81
C GLU A 512 -1.27 -23.91 -14.41
N VAL A 513 -1.31 -25.15 -13.98
CA VAL A 513 -0.35 -26.19 -14.37
C VAL A 513 -1.00 -27.46 -14.93
N LEU A 514 -2.27 -27.69 -14.59
CA LEU A 514 -3.02 -28.86 -15.07
C LEU A 514 -4.24 -28.40 -15.88
N PRO A 515 -4.49 -28.99 -17.06
CA PRO A 515 -5.73 -28.73 -17.82
C PRO A 515 -6.94 -29.37 -17.14
N PHE A 516 -8.05 -28.65 -17.08
CA PHE A 516 -9.34 -29.14 -16.63
C PHE A 516 -10.39 -28.90 -17.71
N ASP A 517 -11.37 -29.80 -17.81
CA ASP A 517 -12.45 -29.66 -18.77
C ASP A 517 -13.34 -28.45 -18.39
N ILE A 518 -13.88 -27.80 -19.42
CA ILE A 518 -14.84 -26.70 -19.22
C ILE A 518 -16.15 -27.26 -18.66
N THR A 519 -16.67 -26.66 -17.61
CA THR A 519 -17.95 -27.03 -17.02
C THR A 519 -19.12 -26.52 -17.87
N PRO A 520 -20.30 -27.14 -17.79
CA PRO A 520 -21.49 -26.65 -18.51
C PRO A 520 -21.85 -25.20 -18.19
N LYS A 521 -21.61 -24.74 -16.96
CA LYS A 521 -21.82 -23.34 -16.53
C LYS A 521 -20.85 -22.40 -17.23
N GLU A 522 -19.56 -22.74 -17.26
CA GLU A 522 -18.54 -21.93 -17.94
C GLU A 522 -18.82 -21.86 -19.45
N GLN A 523 -19.22 -22.99 -20.06
CA GLN A 523 -19.59 -23.03 -21.47
C GLN A 523 -20.80 -22.13 -21.76
N GLN A 524 -21.84 -22.18 -20.94
CA GLN A 524 -23.00 -21.31 -21.09
C GLN A 524 -22.63 -19.83 -21.02
N MET A 525 -21.80 -19.43 -20.02
CA MET A 525 -21.33 -18.05 -19.88
C MET A 525 -20.56 -17.58 -21.10
N MET A 526 -19.72 -18.44 -21.65
CA MET A 526 -18.94 -18.17 -22.85
C MET A 526 -19.83 -18.02 -24.10
N ASP A 527 -20.80 -18.93 -24.29
CA ASP A 527 -21.73 -18.88 -25.42
C ASP A 527 -22.59 -17.60 -25.41
N GLU A 528 -23.09 -17.20 -24.25
CA GLU A 528 -23.83 -15.93 -24.09
C GLU A 528 -22.99 -14.71 -24.46
N ALA A 529 -21.68 -14.72 -24.11
CA ALA A 529 -20.76 -13.63 -24.43
C ALA A 529 -20.45 -13.61 -25.96
N ILE A 530 -20.28 -14.77 -26.56
CA ILE A 530 -20.06 -14.92 -28.01
C ILE A 530 -21.28 -14.39 -28.78
N GLU A 531 -22.51 -14.70 -28.37
CA GLU A 531 -23.73 -14.20 -29.03
C GLU A 531 -23.83 -12.67 -28.89
N ALA A 532 -23.48 -12.09 -27.72
CA ALA A 532 -23.42 -10.66 -27.58
C ALA A 532 -22.37 -10.00 -28.50
N ALA A 533 -21.18 -10.63 -28.64
CA ALA A 533 -20.15 -10.17 -29.53
C ALA A 533 -20.57 -10.21 -31.02
N LYS A 534 -21.23 -11.25 -31.46
CA LYS A 534 -21.75 -11.38 -32.85
C LYS A 534 -22.70 -10.22 -33.21
N SER A 535 -23.51 -9.79 -32.27
CA SER A 535 -24.53 -8.75 -32.49
C SER A 535 -24.01 -7.32 -32.41
N ALA A 536 -22.75 -7.11 -32.00
CA ALA A 536 -22.14 -5.80 -31.82
C ALA A 536 -21.31 -5.34 -33.02
N GLU A 537 -21.20 -4.02 -33.21
CA GLU A 537 -20.28 -3.43 -34.17
C GLU A 537 -18.83 -3.53 -33.69
N VAL A 538 -18.60 -3.36 -32.38
CA VAL A 538 -17.30 -3.40 -31.72
C VAL A 538 -17.39 -4.20 -30.43
N VAL A 539 -16.33 -4.93 -30.10
CA VAL A 539 -16.20 -5.67 -28.84
C VAL A 539 -15.12 -5.05 -27.98
N ILE A 540 -15.41 -4.77 -26.73
CA ILE A 540 -14.46 -4.34 -25.72
C ILE A 540 -14.33 -5.48 -24.70
N MET A 541 -13.21 -6.21 -24.77
CA MET A 541 -12.88 -7.25 -23.81
C MET A 541 -12.20 -6.64 -22.60
N VAL A 542 -12.65 -6.97 -21.38
CA VAL A 542 -12.06 -6.47 -20.13
C VAL A 542 -11.61 -7.66 -19.29
N LEU A 543 -10.34 -7.96 -19.34
CA LEU A 543 -9.72 -9.17 -18.81
C LEU A 543 -8.59 -8.81 -17.84
N GLY A 544 -8.08 -9.80 -17.09
CA GLY A 544 -6.91 -9.67 -16.24
C GLY A 544 -7.05 -10.35 -14.89
N GLY A 545 -6.51 -9.69 -13.86
CA GLY A 545 -6.50 -10.18 -12.49
C GLY A 545 -7.50 -9.48 -11.57
N SER A 546 -7.46 -9.89 -10.32
CA SER A 546 -8.19 -9.26 -9.21
C SER A 546 -7.46 -9.53 -7.90
N GLU A 547 -8.01 -9.12 -6.77
CA GLU A 547 -7.48 -9.46 -5.44
C GLU A 547 -7.30 -10.98 -5.23
N VAL A 548 -8.01 -11.81 -5.98
CA VAL A 548 -7.85 -13.28 -5.91
C VAL A 548 -6.51 -13.74 -6.49
N THR A 549 -5.98 -13.02 -7.48
CA THR A 549 -4.78 -13.42 -8.23
C THR A 549 -3.55 -12.55 -7.97
N VAL A 550 -3.72 -11.33 -7.45
CA VAL A 550 -2.62 -10.38 -7.25
C VAL A 550 -2.81 -9.53 -6.01
N ARG A 551 -2.09 -9.83 -4.98
CA ARG A 551 -1.87 -9.13 -3.72
C ARG A 551 -0.88 -9.92 -2.86
N GLU A 552 -0.63 -9.47 -1.63
CA GLU A 552 0.05 -10.28 -0.62
C GLU A 552 -0.57 -11.70 -0.53
N GLU A 553 0.27 -12.73 -0.44
CA GLU A 553 -0.10 -14.15 -0.44
C GLU A 553 -0.73 -14.66 -1.75
N ARG A 554 -0.53 -13.97 -2.88
CA ARG A 554 -1.05 -14.35 -4.20
C ARG A 554 0.03 -14.35 -5.27
N SER A 555 1.19 -14.94 -4.95
CA SER A 555 2.21 -15.26 -5.94
C SER A 555 1.72 -16.39 -6.87
N ARG A 556 2.10 -16.34 -8.15
CA ARG A 556 1.60 -17.25 -9.18
C ARG A 556 2.73 -18.06 -9.81
N THR A 557 2.40 -19.25 -10.33
CA THR A 557 3.30 -20.09 -11.09
C THR A 557 3.28 -19.77 -12.59
N SER A 558 2.16 -19.23 -13.11
CA SER A 558 2.00 -18.79 -14.50
C SER A 558 1.84 -17.27 -14.59
N LEU A 559 2.25 -16.72 -15.74
CA LEU A 559 1.98 -15.32 -16.11
C LEU A 559 0.88 -15.18 -17.17
N ASP A 560 0.28 -16.27 -17.59
CA ASP A 560 -0.85 -16.27 -18.53
C ASP A 560 -2.12 -15.72 -17.86
N LEU A 561 -3.10 -15.33 -18.66
CA LEU A 561 -4.42 -14.95 -18.15
C LEU A 561 -5.02 -16.09 -17.33
N PRO A 562 -5.51 -15.83 -16.12
CA PRO A 562 -6.04 -16.89 -15.25
C PRO A 562 -7.39 -17.42 -15.76
N GLY A 563 -7.69 -18.66 -15.41
CA GLY A 563 -8.96 -19.32 -15.73
C GLY A 563 -9.23 -19.41 -17.23
N ARG A 564 -10.47 -19.19 -17.65
CA ARG A 564 -10.92 -19.33 -19.06
C ARG A 564 -10.78 -18.05 -19.90
N GLN A 565 -10.10 -17.04 -19.41
CA GLN A 565 -10.06 -15.73 -20.06
C GLN A 565 -9.40 -15.75 -21.45
N GLU A 566 -8.32 -16.51 -21.65
CA GLU A 566 -7.68 -16.63 -22.96
C GLU A 566 -8.55 -17.43 -23.95
N GLU A 567 -9.27 -18.46 -23.49
CA GLU A 567 -10.20 -19.23 -24.31
C GLU A 567 -11.35 -18.33 -24.80
N LEU A 568 -11.93 -17.52 -23.92
CA LEU A 568 -12.95 -16.53 -24.24
C LEU A 568 -12.43 -15.51 -25.26
N LEU A 569 -11.22 -14.97 -25.06
CA LEU A 569 -10.58 -14.04 -25.98
C LEU A 569 -10.40 -14.66 -27.37
N LYS A 570 -9.89 -15.90 -27.44
CA LYS A 570 -9.73 -16.65 -28.68
C LYS A 570 -11.07 -16.86 -29.41
N ALA A 571 -12.13 -17.19 -28.68
CA ALA A 571 -13.46 -17.39 -29.24
C ALA A 571 -14.03 -16.08 -29.83
N VAL A 572 -13.89 -14.97 -29.13
CA VAL A 572 -14.36 -13.66 -29.59
C VAL A 572 -13.55 -13.18 -30.81
N CYS A 573 -12.23 -13.31 -30.80
CA CYS A 573 -11.37 -12.92 -31.93
C CYS A 573 -11.70 -13.67 -33.23
N LYS A 574 -12.11 -14.94 -33.15
CA LYS A 574 -12.54 -15.74 -34.32
C LYS A 574 -13.77 -15.17 -35.03
N LEU A 575 -14.54 -14.29 -34.39
CA LEU A 575 -15.69 -13.64 -35.02
C LEU A 575 -15.29 -12.56 -36.04
N GLY A 576 -14.03 -12.14 -36.06
CA GLY A 576 -13.53 -11.12 -36.98
C GLY A 576 -14.06 -9.69 -36.70
N LYS A 577 -14.64 -9.44 -35.54
CA LYS A 577 -15.12 -8.12 -35.12
C LYS A 577 -13.96 -7.23 -34.67
N PRO A 578 -14.02 -5.92 -34.88
CA PRO A 578 -13.09 -4.98 -34.22
C PRO A 578 -13.12 -5.22 -32.72
N THR A 579 -11.99 -5.63 -32.15
CA THR A 579 -11.88 -6.03 -30.75
C THR A 579 -10.81 -5.20 -30.05
N ILE A 580 -11.16 -4.57 -28.93
CA ILE A 580 -10.26 -3.86 -28.04
C ILE A 580 -10.10 -4.71 -26.78
N LEU A 581 -8.87 -4.96 -26.34
CA LEU A 581 -8.58 -5.56 -25.06
C LEU A 581 -8.19 -4.48 -24.06
N VAL A 582 -8.90 -4.42 -22.95
CA VAL A 582 -8.58 -3.63 -21.75
C VAL A 582 -8.12 -4.60 -20.68
N MET A 583 -6.85 -4.52 -20.32
CA MET A 583 -6.28 -5.30 -19.21
C MET A 583 -6.46 -4.54 -17.90
N ILE A 584 -7.14 -5.17 -16.94
CA ILE A 584 -7.22 -4.73 -15.54
C ILE A 584 -6.44 -5.75 -14.72
N ASP A 585 -5.17 -5.47 -14.44
CA ASP A 585 -4.29 -6.42 -13.74
C ASP A 585 -3.19 -5.66 -12.97
N GLY A 586 -2.67 -6.27 -11.92
CA GLY A 586 -1.58 -5.73 -11.10
C GLY A 586 -0.21 -6.31 -11.42
N ARG A 587 -0.06 -7.07 -12.53
CA ARG A 587 1.21 -7.68 -12.93
C ARG A 587 1.46 -7.63 -14.43
N ALA A 588 2.70 -7.90 -14.83
CA ALA A 588 3.10 -8.02 -16.22
C ALA A 588 2.74 -9.42 -16.75
N SER A 589 1.53 -9.57 -17.30
CA SER A 589 1.02 -10.84 -17.82
C SER A 589 1.53 -11.17 -19.22
N SER A 590 1.76 -12.47 -19.52
CA SER A 590 2.24 -12.98 -20.82
C SER A 590 1.10 -13.11 -21.83
N ILE A 591 0.58 -12.00 -22.33
CA ILE A 591 -0.56 -11.94 -23.28
C ILE A 591 -0.15 -12.10 -24.75
N ASN A 592 0.59 -13.16 -25.07
CA ASN A 592 1.14 -13.41 -26.41
C ASN A 592 0.06 -13.49 -27.49
N TYR A 593 -1.05 -14.20 -27.21
CA TYR A 593 -2.17 -14.31 -28.15
C TYR A 593 -2.77 -12.94 -28.48
N ALA A 594 -3.03 -12.14 -27.43
CA ALA A 594 -3.57 -10.80 -27.61
C ALA A 594 -2.63 -9.90 -28.44
N LYS A 595 -1.33 -9.89 -28.13
CA LYS A 595 -0.34 -9.13 -28.92
C LYS A 595 -0.38 -9.47 -30.40
N LYS A 596 -0.57 -10.72 -30.73
CA LYS A 596 -0.59 -11.18 -32.13
C LYS A 596 -1.91 -10.83 -32.83
N TYR A 597 -3.05 -11.12 -32.20
CA TYR A 597 -4.35 -11.16 -32.87
C TYR A 597 -5.30 -10.03 -32.51
N VAL A 598 -5.15 -9.36 -31.37
CA VAL A 598 -5.99 -8.22 -30.98
C VAL A 598 -5.44 -6.93 -31.56
N PRO A 599 -6.23 -6.14 -32.31
CA PRO A 599 -5.73 -4.93 -32.98
C PRO A 599 -5.42 -3.77 -32.01
N ALA A 600 -6.14 -3.63 -30.88
CA ALA A 600 -5.87 -2.60 -29.91
C ALA A 600 -5.87 -3.14 -28.47
N ILE A 601 -4.83 -2.78 -27.70
CA ILE A 601 -4.63 -3.26 -26.32
C ILE A 601 -4.30 -2.09 -25.42
N LEU A 602 -5.11 -1.89 -24.38
CA LEU A 602 -4.88 -0.98 -23.27
C LEU A 602 -4.52 -1.78 -22.03
N HIS A 603 -3.53 -1.34 -21.26
CA HIS A 603 -3.29 -1.81 -19.90
C HIS A 603 -3.62 -0.70 -18.91
N ALA A 604 -4.63 -0.91 -18.09
CA ALA A 604 -5.15 0.09 -17.19
C ALA A 604 -4.74 -0.12 -15.72
N TRP A 605 -4.03 -1.21 -15.40
CA TRP A 605 -3.67 -1.60 -14.03
C TRP A 605 -4.92 -1.76 -13.16
N PHE A 606 -4.90 -1.25 -11.91
CA PHE A 606 -6.07 -0.99 -11.08
C PHE A 606 -6.22 0.53 -10.94
N PRO A 607 -7.05 1.19 -11.75
CA PRO A 607 -7.04 2.65 -11.90
C PRO A 607 -7.71 3.45 -10.77
N GLY A 608 -8.15 2.78 -9.68
CA GLY A 608 -8.86 3.45 -8.60
C GLY A 608 -10.33 3.74 -8.93
N GLU A 609 -10.90 4.72 -8.23
CA GLU A 609 -12.36 5.01 -8.31
C GLU A 609 -12.84 5.46 -9.69
N PHE A 610 -11.99 6.08 -10.50
CA PHE A 610 -12.33 6.57 -11.84
C PHE A 610 -12.00 5.59 -12.97
N CYS A 611 -11.83 4.30 -12.67
CA CYS A 611 -11.48 3.25 -13.63
C CYS A 611 -12.27 3.36 -14.94
N GLY A 612 -13.59 3.26 -14.88
CA GLY A 612 -14.44 3.24 -16.08
C GLY A 612 -14.45 4.56 -16.85
N GLN A 613 -14.34 5.69 -16.15
CA GLN A 613 -14.30 6.99 -16.80
C GLN A 613 -12.99 7.16 -17.59
N ALA A 614 -11.84 6.91 -16.96
CA ALA A 614 -10.54 7.06 -17.60
C ALA A 614 -10.36 6.10 -18.79
N VAL A 615 -10.82 4.84 -18.65
CA VAL A 615 -10.81 3.85 -19.74
C VAL A 615 -11.71 4.30 -20.92
N ALA A 616 -12.94 4.73 -20.63
CA ALA A 616 -13.85 5.20 -21.68
C ALA A 616 -13.30 6.45 -22.40
N GLU A 617 -12.83 7.44 -21.65
CA GLU A 617 -12.22 8.65 -22.23
C GLU A 617 -11.01 8.32 -23.12
N THR A 618 -10.21 7.33 -22.73
CA THR A 618 -9.09 6.86 -23.56
C THR A 618 -9.61 6.16 -24.83
N ILE A 619 -10.57 5.24 -24.71
CA ILE A 619 -11.11 4.52 -25.86
C ILE A 619 -11.74 5.47 -26.89
N PHE A 620 -12.40 6.55 -26.46
CA PHE A 620 -13.10 7.49 -27.34
C PHE A 620 -12.30 8.76 -27.66
N GLY A 621 -11.06 8.89 -27.20
CA GLY A 621 -10.16 9.98 -27.56
C GLY A 621 -10.33 11.27 -26.76
N ASP A 622 -11.14 11.29 -25.70
CA ASP A 622 -11.20 12.41 -24.76
C ASP A 622 -9.93 12.50 -23.92
N ASN A 623 -9.22 11.39 -23.74
CA ASN A 623 -7.90 11.28 -23.14
C ASN A 623 -6.89 10.70 -24.14
N ASN A 624 -5.77 11.39 -24.36
CA ASN A 624 -4.65 10.85 -25.12
C ASN A 624 -3.76 10.02 -24.17
N PRO A 625 -3.61 8.69 -24.36
CA PRO A 625 -2.84 7.86 -23.44
C PRO A 625 -1.39 8.31 -23.36
N GLY A 626 -0.95 8.63 -22.15
CA GLY A 626 0.42 9.07 -21.83
C GLY A 626 1.25 8.06 -21.07
N GLY A 627 0.62 7.04 -20.51
CA GLY A 627 1.28 6.03 -19.68
C GLY A 627 2.39 5.26 -20.41
N ARG A 628 3.43 4.89 -19.68
CA ARG A 628 4.55 4.07 -20.15
C ARG A 628 4.79 2.97 -19.13
N LEU A 629 5.07 1.75 -19.61
CA LEU A 629 5.32 0.61 -18.73
C LEU A 629 6.49 0.91 -17.78
N ALA A 630 6.25 0.76 -16.50
CA ALA A 630 7.28 0.81 -15.46
C ALA A 630 7.87 -0.58 -15.15
N VAL A 631 7.43 -1.61 -15.88
CA VAL A 631 7.89 -2.99 -15.79
C VAL A 631 7.97 -3.64 -17.16
N THR A 632 8.89 -4.59 -17.33
CA THR A 632 9.01 -5.43 -18.53
C THR A 632 7.95 -6.52 -18.53
N PHE A 633 7.27 -6.71 -19.65
CA PHE A 633 6.33 -7.82 -19.87
C PHE A 633 7.08 -8.98 -20.55
N PRO A 634 7.29 -10.12 -19.88
CA PRO A 634 7.92 -11.28 -20.47
C PRO A 634 6.95 -12.02 -21.40
N LYS A 635 7.50 -12.78 -22.36
CA LYS A 635 6.72 -13.69 -23.21
C LYS A 635 6.32 -14.97 -22.48
N SER A 636 7.05 -15.33 -21.45
CA SER A 636 6.85 -16.56 -20.69
C SER A 636 7.47 -16.45 -19.31
N VAL A 637 6.89 -17.14 -18.34
CA VAL A 637 7.47 -17.33 -17.01
C VAL A 637 8.89 -17.93 -17.06
N GLY A 638 9.21 -18.73 -18.09
CA GLY A 638 10.55 -19.31 -18.29
C GLY A 638 11.65 -18.30 -18.61
N GLN A 639 11.31 -17.03 -18.91
CA GLN A 639 12.31 -15.97 -19.11
C GLN A 639 12.79 -15.33 -17.81
N ILE A 640 12.11 -15.55 -16.69
CA ILE A 640 12.42 -14.91 -15.40
C ILE A 640 13.72 -15.52 -14.82
N PRO A 641 14.65 -14.68 -14.27
CA PRO A 641 14.58 -13.23 -14.11
C PRO A 641 14.79 -12.47 -15.42
N PHE A 642 13.92 -11.51 -15.71
CA PHE A 642 13.97 -10.69 -16.91
C PHE A 642 13.34 -9.32 -16.64
N ALA A 643 14.14 -8.36 -16.23
CA ALA A 643 13.70 -7.02 -15.84
C ALA A 643 14.77 -5.96 -16.17
N PHE A 644 14.36 -4.72 -16.33
CA PHE A 644 15.23 -3.57 -16.48
C PHE A 644 15.72 -3.08 -15.07
N PRO A 645 16.95 -2.58 -14.94
CA PRO A 645 18.00 -2.48 -15.95
C PRO A 645 18.74 -3.80 -16.16
N PHE A 646 19.10 -4.07 -17.40
CA PHE A 646 19.91 -5.24 -17.72
C PHE A 646 21.34 -5.07 -17.19
N LYS A 647 21.92 -6.18 -16.74
CA LYS A 647 23.34 -6.16 -16.31
C LYS A 647 24.26 -5.83 -17.49
N PRO A 648 25.34 -5.05 -17.28
CA PRO A 648 26.35 -4.81 -18.32
C PRO A 648 26.85 -6.13 -18.91
N GLY A 649 26.93 -6.18 -20.23
CA GLY A 649 27.32 -7.40 -20.97
C GLY A 649 26.18 -8.38 -21.27
N SER A 650 24.92 -8.02 -20.90
CA SER A 650 23.73 -8.79 -21.24
C SER A 650 22.98 -8.11 -22.39
N ASP A 651 22.91 -8.74 -23.56
CA ASP A 651 22.30 -8.14 -24.76
C ASP A 651 20.79 -7.99 -24.65
N SER A 652 20.13 -8.95 -24.03
CA SER A 652 18.67 -9.02 -23.99
C SER A 652 18.09 -9.18 -22.58
N GLY A 653 18.96 -9.31 -21.57
CA GLY A 653 18.55 -9.61 -20.19
C GLY A 653 17.93 -11.00 -20.00
N CYS A 654 17.85 -11.81 -21.05
CA CYS A 654 17.13 -13.07 -21.05
C CYS A 654 18.08 -14.26 -21.18
N GLY A 655 18.02 -15.21 -20.24
CA GLY A 655 18.85 -16.43 -20.22
C GLY A 655 18.28 -17.60 -21.02
N THR A 656 17.31 -17.40 -21.91
CA THR A 656 16.65 -18.47 -22.71
C THR A 656 16.74 -18.24 -24.21
N SER A 657 16.42 -19.27 -24.98
CA SER A 657 16.37 -19.18 -26.46
C SER A 657 15.25 -18.27 -26.97
N VAL A 658 14.24 -18.04 -26.19
CA VAL A 658 13.18 -17.03 -26.47
C VAL A 658 13.65 -15.68 -25.96
N THR A 659 14.12 -14.83 -26.89
CA THR A 659 14.72 -13.54 -26.58
C THR A 659 13.71 -12.36 -26.66
N GLY A 660 14.04 -11.27 -26.04
CA GLY A 660 13.29 -10.01 -26.05
C GLY A 660 11.96 -10.06 -25.28
N ALA A 661 11.52 -8.91 -24.87
CA ALA A 661 10.28 -8.74 -24.13
C ALA A 661 9.03 -8.89 -25.01
N LEU A 662 7.91 -9.25 -24.41
CA LEU A 662 6.60 -9.07 -25.03
C LEU A 662 6.35 -7.57 -25.22
N PHE A 663 6.48 -6.78 -24.15
CA PHE A 663 6.54 -5.32 -24.17
C PHE A 663 7.66 -4.87 -23.22
N PRO A 664 8.64 -4.07 -23.71
CA PRO A 664 9.77 -3.68 -22.88
C PRO A 664 9.39 -2.59 -21.87
N PHE A 665 10.18 -2.43 -20.82
CA PHE A 665 10.18 -1.27 -19.95
C PHE A 665 10.19 0.03 -20.77
N GLY A 666 9.38 1.02 -20.37
CA GLY A 666 9.21 2.28 -21.07
C GLY A 666 8.28 2.23 -22.30
N HIS A 667 7.76 1.03 -22.67
CA HIS A 667 6.84 0.91 -23.80
C HIS A 667 5.49 1.56 -23.50
N GLY A 668 4.95 2.24 -24.50
CA GLY A 668 3.61 2.81 -24.54
C GLY A 668 3.45 3.69 -25.77
N LEU A 669 2.26 3.68 -26.32
CA LEU A 669 1.87 4.47 -27.49
C LEU A 669 0.99 5.65 -27.04
N SER A 670 0.85 6.64 -27.91
CA SER A 670 -0.10 7.75 -27.78
C SER A 670 -0.85 7.89 -29.11
N TYR A 671 -1.96 8.62 -29.13
CA TYR A 671 -2.66 8.95 -30.37
C TYR A 671 -1.91 10.00 -31.20
N THR A 672 -1.02 10.74 -30.58
CA THR A 672 -0.08 11.66 -31.19
C THR A 672 1.28 11.01 -31.40
N THR A 673 2.05 11.49 -32.38
CA THR A 673 3.40 11.03 -32.65
C THR A 673 4.43 12.07 -32.20
N PHE A 674 5.64 11.63 -31.92
CA PHE A 674 6.74 12.47 -31.50
C PHE A 674 7.94 12.28 -32.43
N GLU A 675 8.55 13.37 -32.83
CA GLU A 675 9.78 13.41 -33.61
C GLU A 675 10.94 13.86 -32.72
N TYR A 676 12.00 13.06 -32.63
CA TYR A 676 13.20 13.38 -31.84
C TYR A 676 14.33 13.76 -32.80
N SER A 677 14.96 14.93 -32.56
CA SER A 677 16.03 15.46 -33.38
C SER A 677 17.07 16.17 -32.51
N ASN A 678 18.19 16.56 -33.14
CA ASN A 678 19.26 17.36 -32.51
C ASN A 678 19.79 16.79 -31.18
N LEU A 679 20.02 15.48 -31.13
CA LEU A 679 20.67 14.87 -29.95
C LEU A 679 22.07 15.51 -29.74
N ARG A 680 22.33 16.00 -28.54
CA ARG A 680 23.63 16.56 -28.13
C ARG A 680 24.02 16.01 -26.79
N ILE A 681 25.31 15.71 -26.65
CA ILE A 681 25.95 15.28 -25.40
C ILE A 681 27.07 16.25 -25.09
N SER A 682 27.13 16.78 -23.87
CA SER A 682 28.14 17.75 -23.47
C SER A 682 28.50 17.60 -21.98
N PRO A 683 29.77 17.52 -21.65
CA PRO A 683 30.92 17.41 -22.56
C PRO A 683 30.98 16.01 -23.19
N GLU A 684 31.68 15.86 -24.33
CA GLU A 684 31.88 14.57 -25.01
C GLU A 684 32.75 13.59 -24.20
N GLN A 685 33.60 14.12 -23.34
CA GLN A 685 34.43 13.35 -22.41
C GLN A 685 34.32 13.95 -21.01
N GLN A 686 34.14 13.11 -20.01
CA GLN A 686 34.03 13.51 -18.62
C GLN A 686 34.68 12.49 -17.69
N GLY A 687 35.20 12.96 -16.55
CA GLY A 687 35.66 12.06 -15.48
C GLY A 687 34.53 11.30 -14.81
N VAL A 688 34.83 10.23 -14.08
CA VAL A 688 33.87 9.30 -13.45
C VAL A 688 32.85 10.00 -12.53
N LEU A 689 33.18 11.16 -11.96
CA LEU A 689 32.33 11.95 -11.06
C LEU A 689 31.76 13.21 -11.73
N GLY A 690 31.98 13.39 -13.03
CA GLY A 690 31.54 14.58 -13.74
C GLY A 690 30.09 14.46 -14.27
N GLU A 691 29.45 15.62 -14.47
CA GLU A 691 28.10 15.68 -15.05
C GLU A 691 28.15 15.65 -16.58
N VAL A 692 27.27 14.87 -17.17
CA VAL A 692 27.03 14.84 -18.62
C VAL A 692 25.62 15.34 -18.91
N LYS A 693 25.52 16.37 -19.74
CA LYS A 693 24.23 16.91 -20.20
C LYS A 693 23.85 16.29 -21.53
N VAL A 694 22.73 15.59 -21.56
CA VAL A 694 22.11 15.08 -22.78
C VAL A 694 20.90 15.94 -23.12
N SER A 695 20.79 16.39 -24.36
CA SER A 695 19.64 17.19 -24.81
C SER A 695 19.20 16.77 -26.21
N CYS A 696 17.90 16.90 -26.48
CA CYS A 696 17.33 16.70 -27.81
C CYS A 696 16.13 17.65 -28.00
N THR A 697 15.75 17.84 -29.27
CA THR A 697 14.51 18.51 -29.62
C THR A 697 13.41 17.47 -29.79
N VAL A 698 12.25 17.71 -29.18
CA VAL A 698 11.05 16.88 -29.31
C VAL A 698 9.94 17.72 -29.93
N LYS A 699 9.33 17.23 -31.02
CA LYS A 699 8.16 17.84 -31.68
C LYS A 699 6.96 16.93 -31.59
#